data_c588831ea6c5be5642a03ca67883b97c
#
_entry.id   c588831ea6c5be5642a03ca67883b97c
#
_cell.length_a   1.000
_cell.length_b   1.000
_cell.length_c   1.000
_cell.angle_alpha   90.00
_cell.angle_beta   90.00
_cell.angle_gamma   90.00
#
_symmetry.space_group_name_H-M   'P 1'
#
loop_
_entity.id
_entity.type
_entity.pdbx_description
1 polymer ?
#
loop_
_entity_poly.entity_id
_entity_poly.type
_entity_poly.pdbx_seq_one_letter_code
_entity_poly.pdbx_strand_id
1 'polypeptide(L)'
;MDKEQFQRNIQKADNDSLRIGAANRIVQLLDKQRYSNNENSVKRWIWELCQNAKDVSNDTGKVKISIDFDKTNNNVIFRHNGRPFTMANVMSLINQSSSKDKYDGSERKSGKFGTGFITTHLLSEVVNVSGIIEVEKAKFSKFQITLDRTGHDKNEIVSAMEKAVDQLQACQPLTEDDIKAGEYNTIFEYRLDNGGVEVAQQGIDNLRVSAPFVLSMLKDIEEIALEATKEKYRYSQPVSCGLDGSLIHEIIYESDIETKEIYVLNLTEENTTVSIALERREHETYILPFPGQQSKLFCDFPLIGTEDFPFPILVFASDFNPTEPRDGIYLTCKSKADDKVEQNRSIIETACGLYEKILQYAAKKKWEGIYNITRIGSYGKKEWIDEEWIEEIVENCKNIILHVPIIRTSVDSMMELQDYFDEEQIYIISDSKAEMREKIWDLLYDIMPEKISCKRDIHNWYHSLWNDCNRYTFKSLTKQINDFGNAMQLQREIKDKDWRSWLSMYFNLIENNRNLQTYVATEQVNIIPNQNGVFCHVEELHFDKEILDEYKDILKLLGNDCRGWLLDLKFRNRDWFRFEECDDEQILKLIENNLDDVDKQQKSDILLQMVWLCDSRYDNVGVQRQICHYAKSILKVDNQMIEVQVVSDRILQESMKYTITCVADRISEYGCIQDFAQYMEITQDETVQFLAEFIEFIVKQGYDNLINKLTKPILPNQNGNFMIKDDIFLDNEIDETLKELAVSAGYDIKADLLIRDIYLDLPESRWKNNIDLSPQIIQYVNSNRSPKEEEVRSNFKKLLIWMRDHEEKAKEIFPDLYKNKHYLYDDEQILDDIKHADTLKHLMRKFNVSSPEKLEELIAESQMHYVEKCDERIELTQDVLLQLGIDSEEALDIAFNNTEFANKYIRTSKHDTDTYEYVRSILERSKNNILSYLDRREEYDITDMRSIANTIFIIKKDGKEIFLLARPSDGGEVRIFYETEKDLLDYSMDWELWVEDGKNEPQKITFGKIIKLTGLNRIPLKGM
;
A
#
# COMPACT_ATOMS: atom_id res chain seq x y z
N MET A 1 -86.99 -63.48 -18.01
CA MET A 1 -85.86 -62.95 -17.35
C MET A 1 -86.35 -61.80 -16.46
N ASP A 2 -86.18 -61.91 -15.10
CA ASP A 2 -86.72 -60.93 -14.25
C ASP A 2 -86.04 -59.54 -14.48
N LYS A 3 -86.82 -58.49 -14.47
CA LYS A 3 -86.37 -57.11 -14.76
C LYS A 3 -85.22 -56.69 -13.85
N GLU A 4 -85.27 -57.18 -12.61
CA GLU A 4 -84.23 -56.99 -11.61
C GLU A 4 -82.87 -57.67 -12.00
N GLN A 5 -83.02 -58.92 -12.47
CA GLN A 5 -81.88 -59.72 -12.88
C GLN A 5 -81.24 -59.13 -14.18
N PHE A 6 -82.04 -58.53 -15.08
CA PHE A 6 -81.55 -57.82 -16.27
C PHE A 6 -80.86 -56.54 -15.88
N GLN A 7 -81.38 -55.73 -14.95
CA GLN A 7 -80.75 -54.57 -14.40
C GLN A 7 -79.39 -54.84 -13.69
N ARG A 8 -79.35 -55.91 -12.90
CA ARG A 8 -78.11 -56.40 -12.24
C ARG A 8 -77.06 -56.82 -13.28
N ASN A 9 -77.50 -57.49 -14.34
CA ASN A 9 -76.60 -57.91 -15.42
C ASN A 9 -76.05 -56.69 -16.20
N ILE A 10 -76.85 -55.65 -16.49
CA ILE A 10 -76.41 -54.40 -17.11
C ILE A 10 -75.40 -53.69 -16.20
N GLN A 11 -75.74 -53.59 -14.91
CA GLN A 11 -74.89 -52.90 -13.96
C GLN A 11 -73.56 -53.61 -13.74
N LYS A 12 -73.62 -55.01 -13.81
CA LYS A 12 -72.37 -55.77 -13.77
C LYS A 12 -71.53 -55.54 -15.06
N ALA A 13 -72.12 -55.57 -16.22
CA ALA A 13 -71.45 -55.36 -17.50
C ALA A 13 -70.84 -53.91 -17.60
N ASP A 14 -71.60 -52.93 -17.13
CA ASP A 14 -71.13 -51.56 -17.02
C ASP A 14 -69.93 -51.45 -16.08
N ASN A 15 -70.02 -52.05 -14.91
CA ASN A 15 -68.95 -52.07 -13.92
C ASN A 15 -67.65 -52.74 -14.50
N ASP A 16 -67.84 -53.90 -15.15
CA ASP A 16 -66.73 -54.63 -15.77
C ASP A 16 -66.09 -53.81 -16.89
N SER A 17 -66.87 -53.11 -17.74
CA SER A 17 -66.43 -52.26 -18.80
C SER A 17 -65.64 -51.06 -18.25
N LEU A 18 -66.13 -50.43 -17.16
CA LEU A 18 -65.47 -49.30 -16.50
C LEU A 18 -64.17 -49.78 -15.86
N ARG A 19 -64.06 -50.93 -15.25
CA ARG A 19 -62.82 -51.49 -14.68
C ARG A 19 -61.80 -51.80 -15.74
N ILE A 20 -62.22 -52.43 -16.85
CA ILE A 20 -61.30 -52.67 -18.00
C ILE A 20 -60.76 -51.35 -18.59
N GLY A 21 -61.63 -50.32 -18.70
CA GLY A 21 -61.19 -48.98 -19.10
C GLY A 21 -60.19 -48.33 -18.11
N ALA A 22 -60.49 -48.46 -16.83
CA ALA A 22 -59.61 -48.00 -15.76
C ALA A 22 -58.26 -48.74 -15.77
N ALA A 23 -58.25 -50.06 -15.91
CA ALA A 23 -57.09 -50.90 -15.96
C ALA A 23 -56.20 -50.56 -17.18
N ASN A 24 -56.79 -50.38 -18.36
CA ASN A 24 -56.01 -49.93 -19.54
C ASN A 24 -55.30 -48.58 -19.29
N ARG A 25 -56.02 -47.62 -18.68
CA ARG A 25 -55.48 -46.31 -18.35
C ARG A 25 -54.33 -46.42 -17.32
N ILE A 26 -54.50 -47.28 -16.30
CA ILE A 26 -53.47 -47.54 -15.28
C ILE A 26 -52.21 -48.09 -15.93
N VAL A 27 -52.33 -49.12 -16.83
CA VAL A 27 -51.21 -49.72 -17.56
C VAL A 27 -50.48 -48.62 -18.35
N GLN A 28 -51.20 -47.81 -19.13
CA GLN A 28 -50.59 -46.72 -19.89
C GLN A 28 -49.83 -45.72 -19.02
N LEU A 29 -50.37 -45.36 -17.89
CA LEU A 29 -49.72 -44.40 -16.97
C LEU A 29 -48.49 -45.04 -16.30
N LEU A 30 -48.57 -46.32 -15.90
CA LEU A 30 -47.43 -47.04 -15.35
C LEU A 30 -46.31 -47.21 -16.35
N ASP A 31 -46.63 -47.60 -17.60
CA ASP A 31 -45.63 -47.72 -18.67
C ASP A 31 -44.94 -46.39 -18.94
N LYS A 32 -45.74 -45.29 -19.07
CA LYS A 32 -45.16 -43.95 -19.18
C LYS A 32 -44.20 -43.63 -18.04
N GLN A 33 -44.51 -44.03 -16.81
CA GLN A 33 -43.68 -43.81 -15.61
C GLN A 33 -42.44 -44.70 -15.59
N ARG A 34 -42.61 -46.03 -15.89
CA ARG A 34 -41.51 -47.00 -15.92
C ARG A 34 -40.45 -46.67 -16.95
N TYR A 35 -40.82 -46.07 -18.08
CA TYR A 35 -39.96 -45.76 -19.21
C TYR A 35 -39.52 -44.25 -19.28
N SER A 36 -40.04 -43.38 -18.40
CA SER A 36 -39.61 -41.98 -18.36
C SER A 36 -38.46 -41.81 -17.39
N ASN A 37 -37.30 -41.38 -17.89
CA ASN A 37 -36.15 -40.96 -17.10
C ASN A 37 -36.32 -39.52 -16.59
N ASN A 38 -37.47 -39.16 -16.02
CA ASN A 38 -37.70 -37.82 -15.53
C ASN A 38 -37.28 -37.67 -14.08
N GLU A 39 -36.07 -37.13 -13.84
CA GLU A 39 -35.51 -36.89 -12.52
C GLU A 39 -36.42 -36.04 -11.62
N ASN A 40 -37.31 -35.22 -12.17
CA ASN A 40 -38.23 -34.37 -11.45
C ASN A 40 -39.40 -35.19 -10.85
N SER A 41 -39.78 -36.29 -11.48
CA SER A 41 -40.88 -37.13 -11.03
C SER A 41 -40.62 -37.81 -9.68
N VAL A 42 -39.38 -38.14 -9.40
CA VAL A 42 -38.97 -38.84 -8.16
C VAL A 42 -39.18 -38.02 -6.88
N LYS A 43 -39.26 -36.69 -7.00
CA LYS A 43 -39.50 -35.80 -5.84
C LYS A 43 -40.97 -35.47 -5.64
N ARG A 44 -41.86 -35.83 -6.56
CA ARG A 44 -43.26 -35.39 -6.57
C ARG A 44 -44.18 -36.21 -5.67
N TRP A 45 -43.86 -37.46 -5.41
CA TRP A 45 -44.74 -38.37 -4.65
C TRP A 45 -45.20 -37.77 -3.32
N ILE A 46 -44.32 -37.09 -2.61
CA ILE A 46 -44.61 -36.56 -1.28
C ILE A 46 -45.60 -35.39 -1.35
N TRP A 47 -45.48 -34.54 -2.39
CA TRP A 47 -46.41 -33.42 -2.59
C TRP A 47 -47.76 -33.83 -3.08
N GLU A 48 -47.86 -34.90 -3.84
CA GLU A 48 -49.17 -35.50 -4.23
C GLU A 48 -49.90 -36.07 -3.02
N LEU A 49 -49.22 -36.72 -2.07
CA LEU A 49 -49.82 -37.18 -0.81
C LEU A 49 -50.20 -35.99 0.10
N CYS A 50 -49.35 -34.97 0.18
CA CYS A 50 -49.66 -33.74 0.94
C CYS A 50 -50.87 -33.01 0.33
N GLN A 51 -50.96 -32.95 -1.01
CA GLN A 51 -52.13 -32.37 -1.68
C GLN A 51 -53.39 -33.14 -1.39
N ASN A 52 -53.35 -34.48 -1.43
CA ASN A 52 -54.50 -35.30 -1.10
C ASN A 52 -54.92 -35.08 0.35
N ALA A 53 -53.99 -34.98 1.29
CA ALA A 53 -54.25 -34.69 2.70
C ALA A 53 -54.91 -33.30 2.87
N LYS A 54 -54.41 -32.25 2.18
CA LYS A 54 -54.99 -30.90 2.21
C LYS A 54 -56.43 -30.87 1.71
N ASP A 55 -56.70 -31.57 0.61
CA ASP A 55 -58.01 -31.58 -0.02
C ASP A 55 -59.14 -32.23 0.86
N VAL A 56 -58.74 -32.98 1.88
CA VAL A 56 -59.61 -33.63 2.88
C VAL A 56 -59.38 -33.10 4.29
N SER A 57 -59.03 -31.82 4.47
CA SER A 57 -58.87 -31.21 5.77
C SER A 57 -60.10 -31.51 6.65
N ASN A 58 -59.86 -31.66 7.97
CA ASN A 58 -60.88 -32.05 8.96
C ASN A 58 -61.92 -30.95 9.20
N ASP A 59 -62.85 -31.18 10.13
CA ASP A 59 -63.93 -30.22 10.43
C ASP A 59 -63.44 -28.89 11.00
N THR A 60 -62.20 -28.81 11.46
CA THR A 60 -61.56 -27.55 11.84
C THR A 60 -60.95 -26.82 10.65
N GLY A 61 -61.05 -27.37 9.43
CA GLY A 61 -60.41 -26.86 8.22
C GLY A 61 -58.88 -27.06 8.19
N LYS A 62 -58.36 -27.99 9.03
CA LYS A 62 -56.90 -28.22 9.13
C LYS A 62 -56.54 -29.71 8.99
N VAL A 63 -55.27 -29.99 8.68
CA VAL A 63 -54.73 -31.35 8.61
C VAL A 63 -53.30 -31.39 9.16
N LYS A 64 -53.01 -32.46 9.90
CA LYS A 64 -51.63 -32.83 10.31
C LYS A 64 -51.17 -33.98 9.45
N ILE A 65 -49.90 -33.91 9.03
CA ILE A 65 -49.27 -34.91 8.18
C ILE A 65 -48.07 -35.49 8.93
N SER A 66 -47.95 -36.82 8.92
CA SER A 66 -46.83 -37.56 9.50
C SER A 66 -46.23 -38.49 8.45
N ILE A 67 -44.94 -38.47 8.33
CA ILE A 67 -44.16 -39.24 7.37
C ILE A 67 -43.07 -39.99 8.16
N ASP A 68 -43.11 -41.31 8.04
CA ASP A 68 -42.15 -42.18 8.68
C ASP A 68 -41.35 -42.93 7.61
N PHE A 69 -40.09 -42.58 7.45
CA PHE A 69 -39.18 -43.24 6.49
C PHE A 69 -38.16 -44.08 7.25
N ASP A 70 -38.49 -45.35 7.45
CA ASP A 70 -37.61 -46.34 8.04
C ASP A 70 -36.68 -46.94 6.99
N LYS A 71 -35.46 -46.43 6.94
CA LYS A 71 -34.39 -46.92 6.03
C LYS A 71 -33.95 -48.34 6.33
N THR A 72 -34.08 -48.77 7.60
CA THR A 72 -33.64 -50.09 8.05
C THR A 72 -34.56 -51.17 7.51
N ASN A 73 -35.86 -50.90 7.54
CA ASN A 73 -36.88 -51.81 7.07
C ASN A 73 -37.34 -51.50 5.63
N ASN A 74 -36.73 -50.53 4.97
CA ASN A 74 -37.11 -50.08 3.63
C ASN A 74 -38.62 -49.78 3.55
N ASN A 75 -39.12 -48.92 4.42
CA ASN A 75 -40.52 -48.62 4.49
C ASN A 75 -40.78 -47.12 4.56
N VAL A 76 -41.82 -46.64 3.86
CA VAL A 76 -42.38 -45.31 4.02
C VAL A 76 -43.83 -45.44 4.44
N ILE A 77 -44.18 -44.75 5.53
CA ILE A 77 -45.56 -44.63 6.00
C ILE A 77 -45.94 -43.15 5.98
N PHE A 78 -46.91 -42.80 5.18
CA PHE A 78 -47.51 -41.47 5.16
C PHE A 78 -48.85 -41.50 5.86
N ARG A 79 -49.10 -40.60 6.82
CA ARG A 79 -50.33 -40.53 7.61
C ARG A 79 -50.87 -39.10 7.60
N HIS A 80 -52.24 -39.00 7.67
CA HIS A 80 -52.87 -37.70 7.94
C HIS A 80 -54.16 -37.89 8.76
N ASN A 81 -54.59 -36.81 9.44
CA ASN A 81 -55.79 -36.74 10.27
C ASN A 81 -56.91 -35.96 9.56
N GLY A 82 -56.98 -35.96 8.28
CA GLY A 82 -58.05 -35.36 7.51
C GLY A 82 -59.39 -36.05 7.74
N ARG A 83 -60.41 -35.61 7.00
CA ARG A 83 -61.76 -36.31 7.04
C ARG A 83 -61.56 -37.72 6.60
N PRO A 84 -62.37 -38.64 7.23
CA PRO A 84 -62.48 -40.06 6.81
C PRO A 84 -62.73 -40.18 5.29
N PHE A 85 -62.25 -41.27 4.73
CA PHE A 85 -62.58 -41.60 3.34
C PHE A 85 -64.07 -41.75 3.16
N THR A 86 -64.60 -41.39 1.99
CA THR A 86 -65.92 -41.81 1.52
C THR A 86 -65.77 -43.05 0.63
N MET A 87 -66.86 -43.79 0.37
CA MET A 87 -66.82 -44.88 -0.58
C MET A 87 -66.36 -44.47 -1.96
N ALA A 88 -66.78 -43.28 -2.37
CA ALA A 88 -66.34 -42.69 -3.64
C ALA A 88 -64.82 -42.43 -3.68
N ASN A 89 -64.22 -41.97 -2.57
CA ASN A 89 -62.80 -41.75 -2.51
C ASN A 89 -61.98 -43.03 -2.68
N VAL A 90 -62.32 -44.07 -1.92
CA VAL A 90 -61.61 -45.37 -1.97
C VAL A 90 -61.79 -46.02 -3.37
N MET A 91 -63.01 -46.02 -3.92
CA MET A 91 -63.25 -46.51 -5.30
C MET A 91 -62.45 -45.71 -6.37
N SER A 92 -62.30 -44.40 -6.17
CA SER A 92 -61.47 -43.57 -7.04
C SER A 92 -59.97 -43.92 -6.98
N LEU A 93 -59.46 -44.26 -5.77
CA LEU A 93 -58.07 -44.76 -5.61
C LEU A 93 -57.88 -46.10 -6.34
N ILE A 94 -58.81 -47.04 -6.15
CA ILE A 94 -58.77 -48.34 -6.81
C ILE A 94 -58.80 -48.21 -8.32
N ASN A 95 -59.67 -47.35 -8.88
CA ASN A 95 -59.88 -47.15 -10.29
C ASN A 95 -58.93 -46.12 -10.92
N GLN A 96 -58.10 -45.49 -10.14
CA GLN A 96 -57.22 -44.40 -10.57
C GLN A 96 -58.02 -43.32 -11.36
N SER A 97 -59.18 -42.94 -10.82
CA SER A 97 -60.06 -41.93 -11.39
C SER A 97 -60.15 -40.69 -10.47
N SER A 98 -60.53 -39.55 -11.02
CA SER A 98 -60.73 -38.35 -10.20
C SER A 98 -62.12 -38.45 -9.50
N SER A 99 -62.13 -38.39 -8.17
CA SER A 99 -63.38 -38.24 -7.43
C SER A 99 -63.97 -36.83 -7.47
N LYS A 100 -63.20 -35.88 -8.11
CA LYS A 100 -63.49 -34.46 -8.10
C LYS A 100 -64.35 -33.98 -9.30
N ASP A 101 -64.72 -34.89 -10.23
CA ASP A 101 -65.38 -34.54 -11.48
C ASP A 101 -66.92 -34.51 -11.37
N LYS A 102 -67.50 -34.54 -10.13
CA LYS A 102 -68.94 -34.34 -9.99
C LYS A 102 -69.30 -32.86 -9.93
N TYR A 103 -70.18 -32.47 -10.84
CA TYR A 103 -70.84 -31.16 -10.98
C TYR A 103 -71.40 -30.65 -9.61
N ASP A 104 -70.53 -29.94 -8.87
CA ASP A 104 -70.98 -29.06 -7.79
C ASP A 104 -70.04 -27.87 -7.74
N GLY A 105 -70.54 -26.71 -8.10
CA GLY A 105 -69.79 -25.52 -8.48
C GLY A 105 -69.25 -24.68 -7.30
N SER A 106 -68.89 -25.25 -6.16
CA SER A 106 -68.63 -24.41 -4.99
C SER A 106 -67.25 -24.55 -4.32
N GLU A 107 -66.32 -25.44 -4.72
CA GLU A 107 -65.00 -25.49 -4.13
C GLU A 107 -63.92 -25.80 -5.16
N ARG A 108 -62.93 -24.89 -5.31
CA ARG A 108 -61.69 -25.09 -6.08
C ARG A 108 -60.86 -26.20 -5.47
N LYS A 109 -60.92 -27.42 -6.01
CA LYS A 109 -60.04 -28.52 -5.59
C LYS A 109 -58.84 -28.61 -6.50
N SER A 110 -57.60 -28.67 -5.88
CA SER A 110 -56.32 -28.54 -6.52
C SER A 110 -55.80 -29.75 -7.33
N GLY A 111 -56.62 -30.63 -7.79
CA GLY A 111 -56.24 -31.82 -8.54
C GLY A 111 -57.02 -32.02 -9.82
N LYS A 112 -56.67 -31.35 -10.90
CA LYS A 112 -57.49 -31.36 -12.17
C LYS A 112 -57.42 -32.66 -12.99
N PHE A 113 -56.42 -33.57 -12.79
CA PHE A 113 -56.14 -34.62 -13.80
C PHE A 113 -56.27 -36.06 -13.30
N GLY A 114 -56.47 -36.32 -11.98
CA GLY A 114 -56.59 -37.68 -11.41
C GLY A 114 -55.36 -38.59 -11.61
N THR A 115 -54.28 -38.03 -12.10
CA THR A 115 -53.05 -38.77 -12.44
C THR A 115 -51.96 -38.63 -11.39
N GLY A 116 -52.11 -37.71 -10.43
CA GLY A 116 -51.06 -37.39 -9.43
C GLY A 116 -50.71 -38.60 -8.54
N PHE A 117 -51.70 -39.32 -8.06
CA PHE A 117 -51.45 -40.46 -7.18
C PHE A 117 -50.57 -41.56 -7.80
N ILE A 118 -50.59 -41.72 -9.16
CA ILE A 118 -49.74 -42.71 -9.86
C ILE A 118 -48.23 -42.44 -9.58
N THR A 119 -47.81 -41.20 -9.37
CA THR A 119 -46.39 -40.86 -9.09
C THR A 119 -45.92 -41.43 -7.75
N THR A 120 -46.85 -41.75 -6.82
CA THR A 120 -46.49 -42.36 -5.54
C THR A 120 -46.06 -43.83 -5.70
N HIS A 121 -46.43 -44.47 -6.85
CA HIS A 121 -45.96 -45.81 -7.19
C HIS A 121 -44.49 -45.85 -7.64
N LEU A 122 -43.78 -44.70 -7.74
CA LEU A 122 -42.32 -44.66 -7.81
C LEU A 122 -41.64 -45.11 -6.52
N LEU A 123 -42.33 -45.01 -5.37
CA LEU A 123 -41.86 -45.58 -4.09
C LEU A 123 -41.95 -47.10 -4.11
N SER A 124 -43.11 -47.60 -4.49
CA SER A 124 -43.42 -49.02 -4.58
C SER A 124 -44.62 -49.22 -5.49
N GLU A 125 -44.58 -50.20 -6.38
CA GLU A 125 -45.72 -50.54 -7.18
C GLU A 125 -46.86 -51.16 -6.33
N VAL A 126 -46.62 -51.51 -5.08
CA VAL A 126 -47.60 -52.00 -4.14
C VAL A 126 -47.75 -51.05 -2.98
N VAL A 127 -48.95 -50.55 -2.73
CA VAL A 127 -49.31 -49.63 -1.66
C VAL A 127 -50.37 -50.20 -0.79
N ASN A 128 -50.14 -50.30 0.52
CA ASN A 128 -51.17 -50.62 1.49
C ASN A 128 -51.84 -49.34 1.94
N VAL A 129 -53.16 -49.27 1.78
CA VAL A 129 -53.96 -48.10 2.19
C VAL A 129 -54.89 -48.58 3.29
N SER A 130 -54.82 -47.93 4.43
CA SER A 130 -55.73 -48.22 5.54
C SER A 130 -56.21 -46.91 6.16
N GLY A 131 -57.32 -46.98 6.83
CA GLY A 131 -57.91 -45.83 7.49
C GLY A 131 -59.35 -46.00 7.87
N ILE A 132 -60.01 -44.88 8.13
CA ILE A 132 -61.44 -44.81 8.48
C ILE A 132 -62.23 -44.46 7.23
N ILE A 133 -63.33 -45.19 6.98
CA ILE A 133 -64.24 -44.92 5.87
C ILE A 133 -65.64 -44.65 6.41
N GLU A 134 -66.29 -43.59 5.95
CA GLU A 134 -67.71 -43.36 6.14
C GLU A 134 -68.48 -44.18 5.11
N VAL A 135 -69.10 -45.27 5.58
CA VAL A 135 -69.85 -46.19 4.70
C VAL A 135 -71.28 -45.68 4.49
N GLU A 136 -71.92 -45.14 5.53
CA GLU A 136 -73.19 -44.39 5.46
C GLU A 136 -73.07 -43.17 6.40
N LYS A 137 -73.96 -42.22 6.26
CA LYS A 137 -73.95 -41.00 7.07
C LYS A 137 -73.77 -41.32 8.56
N ALA A 138 -72.69 -40.86 9.17
CA ALA A 138 -72.31 -41.13 10.58
C ALA A 138 -72.04 -42.59 10.95
N LYS A 139 -71.83 -43.47 9.97
CA LYS A 139 -71.41 -44.86 10.21
C LYS A 139 -70.05 -45.11 9.68
N PHE A 140 -69.13 -45.41 10.49
CA PHE A 140 -67.71 -45.53 10.17
C PHE A 140 -67.21 -46.94 10.24
N SER A 141 -66.25 -47.32 9.42
CA SER A 141 -65.57 -48.62 9.46
C SER A 141 -64.08 -48.44 9.26
N LYS A 142 -63.27 -49.31 9.82
CA LYS A 142 -61.85 -49.41 9.53
C LYS A 142 -61.68 -50.33 8.33
N PHE A 143 -60.93 -49.82 7.30
CA PHE A 143 -60.66 -50.61 6.13
C PHE A 143 -59.14 -50.73 5.93
N GLN A 144 -58.73 -51.73 5.17
CA GLN A 144 -57.39 -51.91 4.67
C GLN A 144 -57.48 -52.54 3.28
N ILE A 145 -56.83 -51.92 2.32
CA ILE A 145 -56.70 -52.37 0.91
C ILE A 145 -55.30 -52.39 0.47
N THR A 146 -54.95 -53.21 -0.53
CA THR A 146 -53.70 -53.26 -1.20
C THR A 146 -53.90 -52.81 -2.65
N LEU A 147 -53.25 -51.69 -3.06
CA LEU A 147 -53.25 -51.26 -4.42
C LEU A 147 -51.99 -51.89 -5.05
N ASP A 148 -52.18 -53.01 -5.74
CA ASP A 148 -51.15 -53.73 -6.47
C ASP A 148 -51.08 -53.21 -7.93
N ARG A 149 -49.93 -52.63 -8.35
CA ARG A 149 -49.69 -52.06 -9.67
C ARG A 149 -48.49 -52.72 -10.36
N THR A 150 -48.09 -53.93 -9.92
CA THR A 150 -46.99 -54.72 -10.51
C THR A 150 -47.35 -55.33 -11.86
N GLY A 151 -48.63 -55.43 -12.16
CA GLY A 151 -49.10 -55.98 -13.43
C GLY A 151 -48.66 -55.20 -14.64
N HIS A 152 -48.30 -55.91 -15.73
CA HIS A 152 -47.89 -55.36 -17.01
C HIS A 152 -49.02 -55.35 -18.05
N ASP A 153 -50.11 -56.05 -17.77
CA ASP A 153 -51.26 -56.08 -18.67
C ASP A 153 -52.58 -55.75 -17.89
N LYS A 154 -53.62 -55.47 -18.67
CA LYS A 154 -54.91 -55.02 -18.16
C LYS A 154 -55.59 -56.14 -17.25
N ASN A 155 -55.33 -57.40 -17.53
CA ASN A 155 -55.99 -58.46 -16.80
C ASN A 155 -55.39 -58.65 -15.43
N GLU A 156 -54.07 -58.50 -15.33
CA GLU A 156 -53.35 -58.50 -14.07
C GLU A 156 -53.84 -57.36 -13.19
N ILE A 157 -53.95 -56.14 -13.76
CA ILE A 157 -54.46 -54.97 -13.07
C ILE A 157 -55.92 -55.12 -12.65
N VAL A 158 -56.78 -55.65 -13.53
CA VAL A 158 -58.16 -55.88 -13.15
C VAL A 158 -58.24 -56.85 -11.97
N SER A 159 -57.49 -57.97 -11.99
CA SER A 159 -57.48 -58.96 -10.87
C SER A 159 -56.96 -58.27 -9.55
N ALA A 160 -55.98 -57.39 -9.62
CA ALA A 160 -55.47 -56.62 -8.46
C ALA A 160 -56.53 -55.62 -7.93
N MET A 161 -57.29 -54.97 -8.83
CA MET A 161 -58.41 -54.08 -8.44
C MET A 161 -59.54 -54.84 -7.82
N GLU A 162 -59.89 -56.08 -8.26
CA GLU A 162 -60.92 -56.92 -7.68
C GLU A 162 -60.50 -57.32 -6.28
N LYS A 163 -59.31 -57.80 -6.06
CA LYS A 163 -58.75 -58.09 -4.74
C LYS A 163 -58.87 -56.93 -3.78
N ALA A 164 -58.54 -55.67 -4.24
CA ALA A 164 -58.68 -54.49 -3.39
C ALA A 164 -60.13 -54.19 -3.02
N VAL A 165 -61.09 -54.42 -3.97
CA VAL A 165 -62.57 -54.33 -3.63
C VAL A 165 -63.00 -55.38 -2.61
N ASP A 166 -62.54 -56.63 -2.76
CA ASP A 166 -62.86 -57.73 -1.81
C ASP A 166 -62.27 -57.33 -0.41
N GLN A 167 -61.09 -56.81 -0.35
CA GLN A 167 -60.52 -56.31 0.90
C GLN A 167 -61.33 -55.18 1.51
N LEU A 168 -61.80 -54.24 0.69
CA LEU A 168 -62.67 -53.12 1.10
C LEU A 168 -64.02 -53.68 1.72
N GLN A 169 -64.61 -54.72 1.10
CA GLN A 169 -65.84 -55.35 1.64
C GLN A 169 -65.65 -56.04 3.00
N ALA A 170 -64.42 -56.36 3.37
CA ALA A 170 -64.07 -56.95 4.67
C ALA A 170 -63.80 -55.85 5.74
N CYS A 171 -64.21 -54.62 5.55
CA CYS A 171 -64.05 -53.52 6.49
C CYS A 171 -64.75 -53.83 7.85
N GLN A 172 -64.17 -53.35 8.96
CA GLN A 172 -64.65 -53.58 10.30
C GLN A 172 -65.37 -52.32 10.80
N PRO A 173 -66.65 -52.47 11.28
CA PRO A 173 -67.42 -51.39 11.87
C PRO A 173 -66.74 -50.82 13.11
N LEU A 174 -66.73 -49.44 13.21
CA LEU A 174 -66.23 -48.69 14.35
C LEU A 174 -67.39 -48.09 15.13
N THR A 175 -67.26 -48.00 16.45
CA THR A 175 -68.15 -47.20 17.29
C THR A 175 -67.71 -45.76 17.34
N GLU A 176 -68.58 -44.83 17.76
CA GLU A 176 -68.22 -43.41 17.92
C GLU A 176 -67.07 -43.23 18.92
N ASP A 177 -66.98 -44.08 19.94
CA ASP A 177 -65.93 -44.07 20.96
C ASP A 177 -64.52 -44.48 20.38
N ASP A 178 -64.53 -45.24 19.29
CA ASP A 178 -63.30 -45.65 18.60
C ASP A 178 -62.68 -44.54 17.74
N ILE A 179 -63.43 -43.45 17.47
CA ILE A 179 -63.00 -42.36 16.62
C ILE A 179 -62.56 -41.19 17.49
N LYS A 180 -61.27 -41.09 17.74
CA LYS A 180 -60.71 -39.98 18.51
C LYS A 180 -60.36 -38.78 17.61
N ALA A 181 -60.85 -37.61 17.99
CA ALA A 181 -60.55 -36.41 17.30
C ALA A 181 -59.04 -36.12 17.28
N GLY A 182 -58.45 -35.88 16.09
CA GLY A 182 -57.04 -35.54 15.90
C GLY A 182 -56.12 -36.74 15.72
N GLU A 183 -56.59 -38.02 15.86
CA GLU A 183 -55.76 -39.16 15.50
C GLU A 183 -55.64 -39.32 13.96
N TYR A 184 -54.59 -39.97 13.53
CA TYR A 184 -54.35 -40.26 12.10
C TYR A 184 -55.35 -41.32 11.65
N ASN A 185 -56.24 -40.99 10.77
CA ASN A 185 -57.29 -41.78 10.22
C ASN A 185 -57.11 -42.30 8.81
N THR A 186 -55.94 -41.82 8.14
CA THR A 186 -55.55 -42.24 6.81
C THR A 186 -54.11 -42.62 6.84
N ILE A 187 -53.76 -43.78 6.28
CA ILE A 187 -52.39 -44.31 6.25
C ILE A 187 -52.11 -44.90 4.86
N PHE A 188 -51.00 -44.48 4.27
CA PHE A 188 -50.42 -45.08 3.08
C PHE A 188 -49.06 -45.68 3.46
N GLU A 189 -48.87 -46.99 3.24
CA GLU A 189 -47.66 -47.73 3.54
C GLU A 189 -47.04 -48.27 2.25
N TYR A 190 -45.76 -47.97 2.05
CA TYR A 190 -44.96 -48.36 0.88
C TYR A 190 -43.78 -49.19 1.33
N ARG A 191 -43.67 -50.46 0.86
CA ARG A 191 -42.47 -51.26 1.04
C ARG A 191 -41.56 -51.02 -0.13
N LEU A 192 -40.39 -50.47 0.13
CA LEU A 192 -39.49 -49.93 -0.87
C LEU A 192 -38.55 -51.02 -1.40
N ASP A 193 -38.26 -51.00 -2.67
CA ASP A 193 -37.06 -51.60 -3.25
C ASP A 193 -35.87 -50.61 -3.17
N ASN A 194 -34.74 -51.00 -3.75
CA ASN A 194 -33.55 -50.13 -3.73
C ASN A 194 -33.77 -48.80 -4.48
N GLY A 195 -34.52 -48.80 -5.58
CA GLY A 195 -34.87 -47.55 -6.29
C GLY A 195 -35.88 -46.73 -5.49
N GLY A 196 -36.86 -47.35 -4.85
CA GLY A 196 -37.81 -46.68 -4.00
C GLY A 196 -37.20 -46.01 -2.78
N VAL A 197 -36.13 -46.57 -2.22
CA VAL A 197 -35.38 -45.92 -1.11
C VAL A 197 -34.78 -44.59 -1.55
N GLU A 198 -34.21 -44.53 -2.77
CA GLU A 198 -33.67 -43.31 -3.33
C GLU A 198 -34.77 -42.29 -3.62
N VAL A 199 -35.85 -42.71 -4.22
CA VAL A 199 -37.03 -41.87 -4.46
C VAL A 199 -37.58 -41.28 -3.15
N ALA A 200 -37.70 -42.11 -2.10
CA ALA A 200 -38.11 -41.66 -0.79
C ALA A 200 -37.23 -40.57 -0.21
N GLN A 201 -35.92 -40.79 -0.27
CA GLN A 201 -34.92 -39.81 0.21
C GLN A 201 -35.02 -38.46 -0.53
N GLN A 202 -35.06 -38.49 -1.85
CA GLN A 202 -35.14 -37.26 -2.66
C GLN A 202 -36.45 -36.49 -2.41
N GLY A 203 -37.57 -37.17 -2.23
CA GLY A 203 -38.82 -36.51 -1.89
C GLY A 203 -38.77 -35.82 -0.52
N ILE A 204 -38.21 -36.51 0.49
CA ILE A 204 -38.10 -35.97 1.85
C ILE A 204 -37.11 -34.79 1.88
N ASP A 205 -36.01 -34.85 1.14
CA ASP A 205 -35.06 -33.75 1.08
C ASP A 205 -35.67 -32.50 0.39
N ASN A 206 -36.50 -32.70 -0.63
CA ASN A 206 -37.27 -31.64 -1.24
C ASN A 206 -38.35 -31.06 -0.29
N LEU A 207 -39.00 -31.94 0.53
CA LEU A 207 -39.94 -31.50 1.53
C LEU A 207 -39.27 -30.58 2.58
N ARG A 208 -38.09 -30.94 3.09
CA ARG A 208 -37.37 -30.14 4.08
C ARG A 208 -37.14 -28.72 3.61
N VAL A 209 -36.80 -28.57 2.31
CA VAL A 209 -36.54 -27.29 1.68
C VAL A 209 -37.83 -26.48 1.52
N SER A 210 -38.95 -27.10 1.15
CA SER A 210 -40.16 -26.40 0.73
C SER A 210 -41.24 -26.33 1.83
N ALA A 211 -41.16 -27.14 2.89
CA ALA A 211 -42.17 -27.21 3.95
C ALA A 211 -42.47 -25.86 4.63
N PRO A 212 -41.49 -25.01 4.98
CA PRO A 212 -41.78 -23.69 5.56
C PRO A 212 -42.66 -22.83 4.68
N PHE A 213 -42.36 -22.79 3.36
CA PHE A 213 -43.11 -22.01 2.38
C PHE A 213 -44.54 -22.59 2.23
N VAL A 214 -44.66 -23.90 2.06
CA VAL A 214 -45.99 -24.58 1.96
C VAL A 214 -46.85 -24.24 3.16
N LEU A 215 -46.33 -24.38 4.39
CA LEU A 215 -47.05 -24.06 5.61
C LEU A 215 -47.41 -22.58 5.74
N SER A 216 -46.60 -21.68 5.22
CA SER A 216 -46.91 -20.25 5.22
C SER A 216 -48.04 -19.85 4.27
N MET A 217 -48.20 -20.60 3.18
CA MET A 217 -49.19 -20.33 2.10
C MET A 217 -50.48 -21.08 2.30
N LEU A 218 -50.39 -22.33 2.77
CA LEU A 218 -51.56 -23.26 2.89
C LEU A 218 -52.00 -23.39 4.34
N LYS A 219 -52.94 -22.56 4.72
CA LYS A 219 -53.49 -22.54 6.11
C LYS A 219 -54.15 -23.82 6.54
N ASP A 220 -54.55 -24.68 5.58
CA ASP A 220 -55.18 -25.98 5.82
C ASP A 220 -54.20 -27.02 6.39
N ILE A 221 -52.88 -26.84 6.20
CA ILE A 221 -51.86 -27.72 6.78
C ILE A 221 -51.37 -27.11 8.09
N GLU A 222 -51.57 -27.78 9.20
CA GLU A 222 -51.15 -27.30 10.51
C GLU A 222 -49.73 -27.75 10.86
N GLU A 223 -49.41 -29.02 10.53
CA GLU A 223 -48.14 -29.63 10.91
C GLU A 223 -47.68 -30.67 9.88
N ILE A 224 -46.39 -30.74 9.64
CA ILE A 224 -45.73 -31.82 8.90
C ILE A 224 -44.63 -32.41 9.80
N ALA A 225 -44.74 -33.70 10.14
CA ALA A 225 -43.75 -34.40 10.93
C ALA A 225 -43.02 -35.49 10.15
N LEU A 226 -41.69 -35.58 10.31
CA LEU A 226 -40.80 -36.63 9.83
C LEU A 226 -40.41 -37.51 11.04
N GLU A 227 -41.12 -38.62 11.27
CA GLU A 227 -41.00 -39.38 12.49
C GLU A 227 -39.63 -40.04 12.69
N ALA A 228 -39.07 -40.62 11.61
CA ALA A 228 -37.80 -41.33 11.70
C ALA A 228 -36.65 -40.41 12.13
N THR A 229 -36.69 -39.15 11.76
CA THR A 229 -35.67 -38.12 12.08
C THR A 229 -36.12 -37.18 13.18
N LYS A 230 -37.36 -37.39 13.70
CA LYS A 230 -38.02 -36.56 14.72
C LYS A 230 -38.04 -35.06 14.38
N GLU A 231 -38.05 -34.75 13.09
CA GLU A 231 -38.20 -33.40 12.59
C GLU A 231 -39.67 -33.04 12.49
N LYS A 232 -40.02 -31.82 12.87
CA LYS A 232 -41.40 -31.34 12.81
C LYS A 232 -41.42 -29.89 12.38
N TYR A 233 -42.32 -29.60 11.46
CA TYR A 233 -42.61 -28.24 10.98
C TYR A 233 -44.07 -27.93 11.36
N ARG A 234 -44.24 -26.83 12.11
CA ARG A 234 -45.58 -26.45 12.57
C ARG A 234 -45.83 -24.96 12.31
N TYR A 235 -46.97 -24.67 11.74
CA TYR A 235 -47.43 -23.30 11.61
C TYR A 235 -47.77 -22.73 12.99
N SER A 236 -47.23 -21.54 13.34
CA SER A 236 -47.52 -20.85 14.60
C SER A 236 -48.56 -19.77 14.38
N GLN A 237 -48.12 -18.59 13.92
CA GLN A 237 -49.01 -17.43 13.77
C GLN A 237 -48.49 -16.44 12.68
N PRO A 238 -49.40 -15.66 12.09
CA PRO A 238 -48.95 -14.55 11.24
C PRO A 238 -48.63 -13.34 12.08
N VAL A 239 -47.56 -12.62 11.69
CA VAL A 239 -47.14 -11.35 12.28
C VAL A 239 -47.17 -10.27 11.19
N SER A 240 -47.82 -9.15 11.46
CA SER A 240 -47.79 -8.02 10.52
C SER A 240 -46.38 -7.42 10.43
N CYS A 241 -45.92 -7.17 9.24
CA CYS A 241 -44.61 -6.53 9.01
C CYS A 241 -44.69 -5.04 8.64
N GLY A 242 -45.88 -4.48 8.46
CA GLY A 242 -46.08 -3.05 8.11
C GLY A 242 -45.90 -2.72 6.63
N LEU A 243 -45.84 -3.72 5.76
CA LEU A 243 -46.01 -3.58 4.31
C LEU A 243 -47.42 -4.03 3.96
N ASP A 244 -48.20 -3.19 3.27
CA ASP A 244 -49.58 -3.49 2.90
C ASP A 244 -49.66 -4.77 2.06
N GLY A 245 -50.58 -5.63 2.38
CA GLY A 245 -50.74 -6.93 1.72
C GLY A 245 -49.76 -8.01 2.19
N SER A 246 -48.88 -7.72 3.13
CA SER A 246 -47.85 -8.64 3.60
C SER A 246 -48.14 -9.22 4.99
N LEU A 247 -47.72 -10.48 5.16
CA LEU A 247 -47.67 -11.15 6.45
C LEU A 247 -46.35 -11.91 6.59
N ILE A 248 -45.77 -11.84 7.78
CA ILE A 248 -44.67 -12.74 8.16
C ILE A 248 -45.29 -13.94 8.89
N HIS A 249 -45.07 -15.13 8.39
CA HIS A 249 -45.52 -16.38 8.97
C HIS A 249 -44.39 -17.00 9.79
N GLU A 250 -44.68 -17.34 11.02
CA GLU A 250 -43.78 -18.03 11.90
C GLU A 250 -44.03 -19.55 11.78
N ILE A 251 -42.94 -20.25 11.42
CA ILE A 251 -42.93 -21.73 11.33
C ILE A 251 -41.96 -22.25 12.37
N ILE A 252 -42.46 -23.06 13.31
CA ILE A 252 -41.61 -23.68 14.32
C ILE A 252 -41.07 -24.98 13.74
N TYR A 253 -39.74 -25.03 13.62
CA TYR A 253 -39.02 -26.27 13.33
C TYR A 253 -38.50 -26.87 14.64
N GLU A 254 -38.80 -28.12 14.88
CA GLU A 254 -38.36 -28.89 16.04
C GLU A 254 -37.64 -30.16 15.58
N SER A 255 -36.52 -30.48 16.20
CA SER A 255 -35.80 -31.75 16.02
C SER A 255 -35.19 -32.20 17.36
N ASP A 256 -34.61 -33.40 17.42
CA ASP A 256 -33.86 -33.85 18.61
C ASP A 256 -32.69 -32.94 18.99
N ILE A 257 -32.19 -32.16 18.06
CA ILE A 257 -30.98 -31.36 18.22
C ILE A 257 -31.30 -29.88 18.53
N GLU A 258 -32.32 -29.34 17.87
CA GLU A 258 -32.62 -27.91 17.95
C GLU A 258 -34.13 -27.64 17.76
N THR A 259 -34.55 -26.53 18.34
CA THR A 259 -35.82 -25.89 18.00
C THR A 259 -35.51 -24.50 17.48
N LYS A 260 -36.00 -24.18 16.29
CA LYS A 260 -35.80 -22.86 15.69
C LYS A 260 -37.07 -22.33 15.04
N GLU A 261 -37.14 -21.01 14.99
CA GLU A 261 -38.21 -20.30 14.29
C GLU A 261 -37.76 -19.96 12.88
N ILE A 262 -38.55 -20.31 11.89
CA ILE A 262 -38.38 -19.97 10.49
C ILE A 262 -39.44 -18.93 10.13
N TYR A 263 -39.04 -17.79 9.68
CA TYR A 263 -39.96 -16.71 9.29
C TYR A 263 -40.07 -16.67 7.76
N VAL A 264 -41.30 -16.68 7.26
CA VAL A 264 -41.58 -16.53 5.82
C VAL A 264 -42.43 -15.29 5.62
N LEU A 265 -41.90 -14.33 4.86
CA LEU A 265 -42.64 -13.16 4.41
C LEU A 265 -43.43 -13.53 3.15
N ASN A 266 -44.71 -13.38 3.18
CA ASN A 266 -45.61 -13.47 2.04
C ASN A 266 -46.19 -12.09 1.74
N LEU A 267 -46.07 -11.61 0.51
CA LEU A 267 -46.70 -10.41 -0.01
C LEU A 267 -47.71 -10.82 -1.08
N THR A 268 -48.96 -10.49 -0.87
CA THR A 268 -50.06 -10.94 -1.71
C THR A 268 -50.78 -9.75 -2.35
N GLU A 269 -51.00 -9.82 -3.65
CA GLU A 269 -51.88 -8.91 -4.41
C GLU A 269 -52.81 -9.78 -5.29
N GLU A 270 -54.13 -9.55 -5.23
CA GLU A 270 -55.10 -10.40 -5.89
C GLU A 270 -54.91 -11.89 -5.54
N ASN A 271 -54.54 -12.73 -6.52
CA ASN A 271 -54.33 -14.17 -6.39
C ASN A 271 -52.80 -14.53 -6.50
N THR A 272 -51.91 -13.54 -6.54
CA THR A 272 -50.48 -13.76 -6.64
C THR A 272 -49.81 -13.45 -5.33
N THR A 273 -48.98 -14.38 -4.85
CA THR A 273 -48.15 -14.17 -3.65
C THR A 273 -46.68 -14.38 -4.00
N VAL A 274 -45.83 -13.49 -3.56
CA VAL A 274 -44.39 -13.71 -3.58
C VAL A 274 -43.87 -13.95 -2.18
N SER A 275 -42.82 -14.77 -2.06
CA SER A 275 -42.33 -15.24 -0.77
C SER A 275 -40.81 -15.24 -0.65
N ILE A 276 -40.33 -14.85 0.54
CA ILE A 276 -38.95 -14.95 0.95
C ILE A 276 -38.85 -15.52 2.37
N ALA A 277 -37.77 -16.22 2.68
CA ALA A 277 -37.47 -16.68 4.04
C ALA A 277 -36.61 -15.67 4.79
N LEU A 278 -36.91 -15.50 6.06
CA LEU A 278 -36.24 -14.54 6.95
C LEU A 278 -35.71 -15.24 8.19
N GLU A 279 -34.65 -14.74 8.74
CA GLU A 279 -34.14 -15.01 10.07
C GLU A 279 -34.21 -13.71 10.90
N ARG A 280 -34.78 -13.78 12.10
CA ARG A 280 -34.76 -12.67 13.06
C ARG A 280 -33.57 -12.82 13.97
N ARG A 281 -32.67 -11.83 13.95
CA ARG A 281 -31.54 -11.67 14.87
C ARG A 281 -31.91 -10.56 15.87
N GLU A 282 -31.25 -10.50 17.00
CA GLU A 282 -31.58 -9.60 18.13
C GLU A 282 -32.00 -8.18 17.72
N HIS A 283 -31.37 -7.61 16.71
CA HIS A 283 -31.66 -6.23 16.24
C HIS A 283 -31.86 -6.10 14.73
N GLU A 284 -31.73 -7.18 13.96
CA GLU A 284 -31.71 -7.14 12.50
C GLU A 284 -32.53 -8.31 11.91
N THR A 285 -33.08 -8.07 10.72
CA THR A 285 -33.74 -9.12 9.93
C THR A 285 -32.80 -9.49 8.78
N TYR A 286 -32.53 -10.77 8.65
CA TYR A 286 -31.69 -11.32 7.59
C TYR A 286 -32.54 -12.13 6.61
N ILE A 287 -32.41 -11.83 5.31
CA ILE A 287 -33.06 -12.60 4.24
C ILE A 287 -32.22 -13.84 3.96
N LEU A 288 -32.83 -15.01 4.14
CA LEU A 288 -32.14 -16.28 3.92
C LEU A 288 -31.96 -16.59 2.43
N PRO A 289 -30.87 -17.24 2.04
CA PRO A 289 -30.68 -17.71 0.69
C PRO A 289 -31.65 -18.85 0.37
N PHE A 290 -32.12 -18.94 -0.86
CA PHE A 290 -32.85 -20.10 -1.33
C PHE A 290 -31.89 -21.29 -1.53
N PRO A 291 -32.20 -22.47 -0.99
CA PRO A 291 -31.47 -23.69 -1.30
C PRO A 291 -31.50 -23.98 -2.81
N GLY A 292 -30.45 -24.57 -3.36
CA GLY A 292 -30.36 -24.84 -4.80
C GLY A 292 -31.41 -25.79 -5.37
N GLN A 293 -32.13 -26.56 -4.49
CA GLN A 293 -33.21 -27.45 -4.87
C GLN A 293 -34.60 -26.84 -4.64
N GLN A 294 -34.66 -25.55 -4.33
CA GLN A 294 -35.94 -24.87 -4.07
C GLN A 294 -36.67 -24.57 -5.36
N SER A 295 -37.85 -25.16 -5.58
CA SER A 295 -38.72 -24.77 -6.68
C SER A 295 -39.13 -23.32 -6.57
N LYS A 296 -39.15 -22.58 -7.66
CA LYS A 296 -39.46 -21.14 -7.72
C LYS A 296 -40.94 -20.86 -7.91
N LEU A 297 -41.68 -21.79 -8.53
CA LEU A 297 -43.10 -21.63 -8.78
C LEU A 297 -43.91 -22.64 -7.94
N PHE A 298 -45.01 -22.17 -7.38
CA PHE A 298 -45.94 -22.95 -6.56
C PHE A 298 -47.37 -22.78 -7.11
N CYS A 299 -48.03 -23.91 -7.39
CA CYS A 299 -49.45 -23.99 -7.63
C CYS A 299 -50.07 -24.82 -6.52
N ASP A 300 -50.38 -24.21 -5.38
CA ASP A 300 -50.55 -24.74 -4.04
C ASP A 300 -49.25 -25.42 -3.49
N PHE A 301 -48.72 -26.37 -4.20
CA PHE A 301 -47.49 -27.10 -3.86
C PHE A 301 -46.38 -26.77 -4.88
N PRO A 302 -45.10 -27.02 -4.56
CA PRO A 302 -44.02 -26.72 -5.46
C PRO A 302 -44.14 -27.45 -6.77
N LEU A 303 -43.89 -26.71 -7.87
CA LEU A 303 -43.79 -27.29 -9.21
C LEU A 303 -42.34 -27.73 -9.42
N ILE A 304 -42.12 -29.07 -9.24
CA ILE A 304 -40.78 -29.65 -9.31
C ILE A 304 -40.26 -29.57 -10.75
N GLY A 305 -39.07 -28.93 -10.92
CA GLY A 305 -38.52 -28.63 -12.25
C GLY A 305 -38.50 -27.13 -12.55
N THR A 306 -38.91 -26.29 -11.59
CA THR A 306 -38.82 -24.82 -11.67
C THR A 306 -37.70 -24.22 -10.78
N GLU A 307 -36.75 -25.04 -10.33
CA GLU A 307 -35.65 -24.63 -9.48
C GLU A 307 -34.75 -23.60 -10.16
N ASP A 308 -34.60 -23.72 -11.49
CA ASP A 308 -33.83 -22.85 -12.37
C ASP A 308 -34.68 -21.77 -13.05
N PHE A 309 -35.97 -21.62 -12.67
CA PHE A 309 -36.80 -20.55 -13.23
C PHE A 309 -36.18 -19.19 -12.92
N PRO A 310 -36.01 -18.32 -13.93
CA PRO A 310 -35.19 -17.11 -13.82
C PRO A 310 -35.93 -15.98 -13.10
N PHE A 311 -36.52 -16.30 -11.95
CA PHE A 311 -37.15 -15.30 -11.07
C PHE A 311 -36.42 -15.27 -9.73
N PRO A 312 -36.16 -14.09 -9.16
CA PRO A 312 -35.30 -13.99 -7.98
C PRO A 312 -35.88 -14.66 -6.72
N ILE A 313 -37.22 -14.63 -6.54
CA ILE A 313 -37.91 -15.11 -5.35
C ILE A 313 -38.99 -16.15 -5.71
N LEU A 314 -39.68 -16.68 -4.72
CA LEU A 314 -40.74 -17.62 -4.96
C LEU A 314 -42.02 -16.91 -5.38
N VAL A 315 -42.76 -17.56 -6.32
CA VAL A 315 -44.09 -17.12 -6.78
C VAL A 315 -45.09 -18.23 -6.50
N PHE A 316 -46.15 -17.89 -5.79
CA PHE A 316 -47.25 -18.74 -5.50
C PHE A 316 -48.54 -18.19 -6.08
N ALA A 317 -49.27 -19.05 -6.79
CA ALA A 317 -50.62 -18.77 -7.23
C ALA A 317 -51.39 -20.05 -7.40
N SER A 318 -52.53 -20.21 -6.68
CA SER A 318 -53.42 -21.35 -6.86
C SER A 318 -54.06 -21.38 -8.26
N ASP A 319 -54.12 -20.22 -8.93
CA ASP A 319 -54.67 -20.02 -10.25
C ASP A 319 -53.71 -20.31 -11.39
N PHE A 320 -52.45 -20.66 -11.11
CA PHE A 320 -51.54 -21.14 -12.12
C PHE A 320 -52.11 -22.28 -12.92
N ASN A 321 -51.86 -22.29 -14.19
CA ASN A 321 -52.16 -23.42 -15.08
C ASN A 321 -50.85 -24.19 -15.32
N PRO A 322 -50.61 -25.26 -14.50
CA PRO A 322 -49.39 -26.02 -14.63
C PRO A 322 -49.41 -26.92 -15.86
N THR A 323 -48.22 -27.29 -16.34
CA THR A 323 -48.03 -28.33 -17.36
C THR A 323 -48.64 -29.67 -16.87
N GLU A 324 -48.94 -30.58 -17.81
CA GLU A 324 -49.47 -31.92 -17.43
C GLU A 324 -48.48 -32.66 -16.49
N PRO A 325 -47.14 -32.63 -16.74
CA PRO A 325 -46.17 -33.20 -15.78
C PRO A 325 -46.06 -32.42 -14.48
N ARG A 326 -46.65 -31.21 -14.36
CA ARG A 326 -46.50 -30.28 -13.22
C ARG A 326 -45.05 -29.92 -12.92
N ASP A 327 -44.21 -29.84 -13.96
CA ASP A 327 -42.80 -29.41 -13.91
C ASP A 327 -42.58 -27.97 -14.38
N GLY A 328 -43.67 -27.24 -14.54
CA GLY A 328 -43.72 -25.87 -14.97
C GLY A 328 -45.12 -25.33 -15.16
N ILE A 329 -45.26 -24.21 -15.81
CA ILE A 329 -46.54 -23.58 -16.18
C ILE A 329 -46.54 -23.25 -17.69
N TYR A 330 -47.73 -23.23 -18.30
CA TYR A 330 -47.80 -22.86 -19.70
C TYR A 330 -47.47 -21.38 -19.92
N LEU A 331 -46.33 -21.08 -20.55
CA LEU A 331 -45.90 -19.71 -20.90
C LEU A 331 -45.78 -19.51 -22.40
N THR A 332 -45.87 -20.59 -23.17
CA THR A 332 -45.91 -20.54 -24.66
C THR A 332 -47.11 -21.25 -25.20
N CYS A 333 -47.67 -20.79 -26.31
CA CYS A 333 -48.72 -21.46 -27.07
C CYS A 333 -48.30 -21.66 -28.52
N LYS A 334 -48.58 -22.88 -29.10
CA LYS A 334 -48.18 -23.27 -30.45
C LYS A 334 -49.06 -22.72 -31.57
N SER A 335 -50.23 -22.14 -31.29
CA SER A 335 -51.18 -21.85 -32.37
C SER A 335 -52.24 -20.75 -32.25
N LYS A 336 -52.53 -20.23 -31.06
CA LYS A 336 -53.42 -19.06 -30.78
C LYS A 336 -53.23 -18.61 -29.34
N ALA A 337 -53.63 -17.36 -29.00
CA ALA A 337 -53.74 -16.88 -27.64
C ALA A 337 -54.53 -17.91 -26.82
N ASP A 338 -53.88 -18.42 -25.77
CA ASP A 338 -54.48 -19.40 -24.83
C ASP A 338 -54.67 -18.66 -23.52
N ASP A 339 -55.91 -18.56 -23.08
CA ASP A 339 -56.28 -17.90 -21.83
C ASP A 339 -55.40 -18.38 -20.64
N LYS A 340 -54.97 -19.64 -20.65
CA LYS A 340 -54.06 -20.21 -19.63
C LYS A 340 -52.67 -19.60 -19.66
N VAL A 341 -52.12 -19.33 -20.85
CA VAL A 341 -50.83 -18.69 -21.04
C VAL A 341 -50.91 -17.26 -20.56
N GLU A 342 -51.91 -16.53 -21.01
CA GLU A 342 -52.15 -15.12 -20.62
C GLU A 342 -52.34 -15.00 -19.10
N GLN A 343 -53.09 -15.87 -18.47
CA GLN A 343 -53.27 -15.90 -17.03
C GLN A 343 -51.93 -16.16 -16.30
N ASN A 344 -51.14 -17.15 -16.75
CA ASN A 344 -49.86 -17.45 -16.15
C ASN A 344 -48.86 -16.30 -16.28
N ARG A 345 -48.85 -15.64 -17.48
CA ARG A 345 -48.00 -14.46 -17.73
C ARG A 345 -48.38 -13.29 -16.82
N SER A 346 -49.69 -12.98 -16.74
CA SER A 346 -50.19 -11.92 -15.84
C SER A 346 -49.84 -12.16 -14.38
N ILE A 347 -49.85 -13.40 -13.92
CA ILE A 347 -49.42 -13.75 -12.53
C ILE A 347 -47.93 -13.42 -12.37
N ILE A 348 -47.07 -13.79 -13.32
CA ILE A 348 -45.63 -13.50 -13.23
C ILE A 348 -45.34 -11.99 -13.33
N GLU A 349 -46.06 -11.27 -14.19
CA GLU A 349 -45.94 -9.80 -14.29
C GLU A 349 -46.38 -9.11 -12.99
N THR A 350 -47.48 -9.56 -12.37
CA THR A 350 -47.90 -9.11 -11.02
C THR A 350 -46.79 -9.41 -9.98
N ALA A 351 -46.18 -10.60 -10.05
CA ALA A 351 -45.10 -10.98 -9.18
C ALA A 351 -43.86 -10.05 -9.31
N CYS A 352 -43.58 -9.50 -10.53
CA CYS A 352 -42.52 -8.49 -10.69
C CYS A 352 -42.80 -7.22 -9.86
N GLY A 353 -44.03 -6.72 -9.90
CA GLY A 353 -44.41 -5.55 -9.10
C GLY A 353 -44.34 -5.81 -7.58
N LEU A 354 -44.76 -7.03 -7.17
CA LEU A 354 -44.64 -7.46 -5.77
C LEU A 354 -43.16 -7.62 -5.34
N TYR A 355 -42.32 -8.11 -6.22
CA TYR A 355 -40.89 -8.24 -5.98
C TYR A 355 -40.23 -6.87 -5.76
N GLU A 356 -40.56 -5.88 -6.57
CA GLU A 356 -40.12 -4.51 -6.39
C GLU A 356 -40.52 -3.96 -5.00
N LYS A 357 -41.78 -4.15 -4.62
CA LYS A 357 -42.28 -3.72 -3.29
C LYS A 357 -41.50 -4.37 -2.14
N ILE A 358 -41.15 -5.67 -2.25
CA ILE A 358 -40.31 -6.37 -1.25
C ILE A 358 -38.91 -5.75 -1.19
N LEU A 359 -38.27 -5.53 -2.33
CA LEU A 359 -36.92 -4.93 -2.37
C LEU A 359 -36.92 -3.52 -1.77
N GLN A 360 -37.87 -2.68 -2.16
CA GLN A 360 -38.04 -1.32 -1.59
C GLN A 360 -38.26 -1.35 -0.08
N TYR A 361 -39.08 -2.29 0.39
CA TYR A 361 -39.34 -2.44 1.82
C TYR A 361 -38.09 -2.94 2.58
N ALA A 362 -37.41 -3.97 2.07
CA ALA A 362 -36.20 -4.52 2.67
C ALA A 362 -35.08 -3.45 2.73
N ALA A 363 -34.92 -2.66 1.65
CA ALA A 363 -33.99 -1.54 1.60
C ALA A 363 -34.32 -0.45 2.62
N LYS A 364 -35.61 -0.03 2.69
CA LYS A 364 -36.10 0.96 3.66
C LYS A 364 -35.88 0.52 5.11
N LYS A 365 -36.03 -0.77 5.38
CA LYS A 365 -35.76 -1.37 6.70
C LYS A 365 -34.32 -1.74 6.96
N LYS A 366 -33.43 -1.55 5.98
CA LYS A 366 -32.02 -1.93 6.01
C LYS A 366 -31.83 -3.41 6.39
N TRP A 367 -32.66 -4.30 5.84
CA TRP A 367 -32.52 -5.73 6.09
C TRP A 367 -31.20 -6.24 5.53
N GLU A 368 -30.63 -7.23 6.21
CA GLU A 368 -29.42 -7.90 5.73
C GLU A 368 -29.76 -9.05 4.76
N GLY A 369 -28.80 -9.42 3.93
CA GLY A 369 -28.96 -10.54 3.02
C GLY A 369 -29.83 -10.25 1.80
N ILE A 370 -30.10 -8.99 1.44
CA ILE A 370 -30.87 -8.61 0.25
C ILE A 370 -30.30 -9.26 -1.03
N TYR A 371 -28.99 -9.43 -1.11
CA TYR A 371 -28.33 -10.13 -2.22
C TYR A 371 -28.83 -11.56 -2.44
N ASN A 372 -29.43 -12.20 -1.45
CA ASN A 372 -29.99 -13.55 -1.58
C ASN A 372 -31.25 -13.62 -2.44
N ILE A 373 -31.90 -12.49 -2.65
CA ILE A 373 -33.08 -12.34 -3.47
C ILE A 373 -32.86 -11.53 -4.76
N THR A 374 -31.59 -11.30 -5.16
CA THR A 374 -31.26 -10.63 -6.45
C THR A 374 -30.66 -11.60 -7.46
N ARG A 375 -30.49 -12.86 -7.09
CA ARG A 375 -29.93 -13.86 -8.00
C ARG A 375 -30.95 -14.30 -9.03
N ILE A 376 -30.70 -13.94 -10.27
CA ILE A 376 -31.47 -14.42 -11.42
C ILE A 376 -30.81 -15.69 -11.93
N GLY A 377 -31.56 -16.80 -11.96
CA GLY A 377 -31.06 -18.07 -12.44
C GLY A 377 -30.84 -18.09 -13.94
N SER A 378 -29.94 -18.96 -14.39
CA SER A 378 -29.85 -19.32 -15.82
C SER A 378 -30.81 -20.45 -16.06
N TYR A 379 -31.73 -20.29 -16.99
CA TYR A 379 -32.71 -21.33 -17.36
C TYR A 379 -32.24 -22.10 -18.60
N GLY A 380 -32.48 -23.40 -18.58
CA GLY A 380 -32.31 -24.24 -19.75
C GLY A 380 -33.55 -24.17 -20.68
N LYS A 381 -33.37 -24.56 -21.94
CA LYS A 381 -34.49 -24.66 -22.90
C LYS A 381 -35.51 -25.67 -22.38
N LYS A 382 -36.73 -25.20 -22.15
CA LYS A 382 -37.87 -25.99 -21.71
C LYS A 382 -39.04 -25.75 -22.67
N GLU A 383 -39.77 -26.80 -23.05
CA GLU A 383 -40.84 -26.68 -24.03
C GLU A 383 -42.00 -25.78 -23.61
N TRP A 384 -42.14 -25.49 -22.33
CA TRP A 384 -43.21 -24.66 -21.78
C TRP A 384 -42.82 -23.20 -21.57
N ILE A 385 -41.54 -22.82 -21.83
CA ILE A 385 -41.01 -21.47 -21.71
C ILE A 385 -41.04 -20.79 -23.11
N ASP A 386 -41.51 -19.58 -23.15
CA ASP A 386 -41.31 -18.65 -24.27
C ASP A 386 -40.03 -17.87 -24.03
N GLU A 387 -39.00 -18.11 -24.83
CA GLU A 387 -37.67 -17.54 -24.65
C GLU A 387 -37.71 -16.00 -24.72
N GLU A 388 -38.44 -15.41 -25.68
CA GLU A 388 -38.52 -13.95 -25.86
C GLU A 388 -39.23 -13.30 -24.67
N TRP A 389 -40.36 -13.81 -24.26
CA TRP A 389 -41.11 -13.26 -23.13
C TRP A 389 -40.37 -13.41 -21.80
N ILE A 390 -39.67 -14.53 -21.59
CA ILE A 390 -38.92 -14.72 -20.33
C ILE A 390 -37.69 -13.82 -20.27
N GLU A 391 -37.06 -13.49 -21.42
CA GLU A 391 -36.01 -12.49 -21.50
C GLU A 391 -36.51 -11.10 -21.10
N GLU A 392 -37.73 -10.72 -21.52
CA GLU A 392 -38.36 -9.46 -21.06
C GLU A 392 -38.60 -9.45 -19.55
N ILE A 393 -39.07 -10.55 -18.97
CA ILE A 393 -39.24 -10.67 -17.51
C ILE A 393 -37.89 -10.59 -16.76
N VAL A 394 -36.88 -11.27 -17.29
CA VAL A 394 -35.52 -11.22 -16.73
C VAL A 394 -34.97 -9.78 -16.75
N GLU A 395 -35.16 -9.09 -17.88
CA GLU A 395 -34.70 -7.71 -18.02
C GLU A 395 -35.45 -6.75 -17.08
N ASN A 396 -36.79 -6.96 -16.94
CA ASN A 396 -37.59 -6.22 -15.97
C ASN A 396 -37.09 -6.47 -14.52
N CYS A 397 -36.81 -7.73 -14.15
CA CYS A 397 -36.23 -8.04 -12.84
C CYS A 397 -34.85 -7.38 -12.64
N LYS A 398 -33.99 -7.37 -13.68
CA LYS A 398 -32.69 -6.68 -13.62
C LYS A 398 -32.88 -5.18 -13.44
N ASN A 399 -33.80 -4.59 -14.22
CA ASN A 399 -34.11 -3.16 -14.12
C ASN A 399 -34.59 -2.77 -12.70
N ILE A 400 -35.45 -3.57 -12.08
CA ILE A 400 -35.87 -3.39 -10.68
C ILE A 400 -34.66 -3.44 -9.74
N ILE A 401 -33.76 -4.43 -9.92
CA ILE A 401 -32.54 -4.59 -9.08
C ILE A 401 -31.60 -3.39 -9.25
N LEU A 402 -31.47 -2.84 -10.46
CA LEU A 402 -30.60 -1.70 -10.74
C LEU A 402 -31.05 -0.41 -10.05
N HIS A 403 -32.38 -0.16 -10.01
CA HIS A 403 -32.93 1.14 -9.60
C HIS A 403 -33.54 1.16 -8.17
N VAL A 404 -33.60 0.04 -7.48
CA VAL A 404 -33.99 0.03 -6.07
C VAL A 404 -32.75 0.16 -5.18
N PRO A 405 -32.75 1.02 -4.13
CA PRO A 405 -31.57 1.26 -3.26
C PRO A 405 -31.28 0.11 -2.31
N ILE A 406 -30.86 -1.03 -2.87
CA ILE A 406 -30.68 -2.30 -2.15
C ILE A 406 -29.26 -2.51 -1.59
N ILE A 407 -28.30 -1.74 -2.04
CA ILE A 407 -26.91 -1.91 -1.64
C ILE A 407 -26.63 -1.09 -0.39
N ARG A 408 -26.27 -1.75 0.70
CA ARG A 408 -25.72 -1.07 1.88
C ARG A 408 -24.26 -0.71 1.60
N THR A 409 -23.98 0.58 1.52
CA THR A 409 -22.64 1.09 1.24
C THR A 409 -21.71 0.96 2.45
N SER A 410 -20.43 1.18 2.24
CA SER A 410 -19.45 1.19 3.31
C SER A 410 -19.64 2.33 4.34
N VAL A 411 -20.42 3.34 3.99
CA VAL A 411 -20.80 4.48 4.86
C VAL A 411 -22.22 4.31 5.47
N ASP A 412 -22.75 3.10 5.44
CA ASP A 412 -24.06 2.74 6.03
C ASP A 412 -25.28 3.44 5.39
N SER A 413 -25.19 3.87 4.17
CA SER A 413 -26.33 4.33 3.36
C SER A 413 -26.85 3.19 2.47
N MET A 414 -28.14 3.25 2.11
CA MET A 414 -28.71 2.36 1.09
C MET A 414 -28.73 3.11 -0.22
N MET A 415 -28.19 2.48 -1.28
CA MET A 415 -28.05 3.09 -2.60
C MET A 415 -28.46 2.08 -3.68
N GLU A 416 -28.94 2.62 -4.79
CA GLU A 416 -29.20 1.89 -6.04
C GLU A 416 -27.90 1.60 -6.80
N LEU A 417 -27.92 0.60 -7.66
CA LEU A 417 -26.82 0.30 -8.57
C LEU A 417 -26.71 1.36 -9.67
N GLN A 418 -27.82 1.81 -10.18
CA GLN A 418 -27.93 2.87 -11.17
C GLN A 418 -29.02 3.87 -10.77
N ASP A 419 -28.83 5.14 -11.09
CA ASP A 419 -29.83 6.17 -10.86
C ASP A 419 -30.90 6.22 -11.98
N TYR A 420 -31.81 7.18 -11.88
CA TYR A 420 -32.88 7.35 -12.88
C TYR A 420 -32.38 7.64 -14.32
N PHE A 421 -31.13 8.05 -14.47
CA PHE A 421 -30.50 8.33 -15.75
C PHE A 421 -29.59 7.18 -16.23
N ASP A 422 -29.69 6.01 -15.63
CA ASP A 422 -28.83 4.84 -15.85
C ASP A 422 -27.33 5.08 -15.53
N GLU A 423 -27.00 6.12 -14.74
CA GLU A 423 -25.64 6.37 -14.28
C GLU A 423 -25.28 5.45 -13.11
N GLU A 424 -24.13 4.80 -13.21
CA GLU A 424 -23.61 3.86 -12.20
C GLU A 424 -23.35 4.56 -10.86
N GLN A 425 -24.12 4.21 -9.83
CA GLN A 425 -23.99 4.74 -8.48
C GLN A 425 -23.11 3.83 -7.63
N ILE A 426 -23.29 2.52 -7.73
CA ILE A 426 -22.55 1.52 -6.94
C ILE A 426 -21.79 0.57 -7.86
N TYR A 427 -20.55 0.29 -7.50
CA TYR A 427 -19.68 -0.67 -8.20
C TYR A 427 -19.58 -2.00 -7.46
N ILE A 428 -19.69 -3.08 -8.22
CA ILE A 428 -19.52 -4.44 -7.73
C ILE A 428 -18.10 -4.90 -8.01
N ILE A 429 -17.30 -5.05 -6.96
CA ILE A 429 -15.91 -5.47 -7.07
C ILE A 429 -15.82 -6.88 -7.67
N SER A 430 -15.14 -7.01 -8.79
CA SER A 430 -15.11 -8.20 -9.60
C SER A 430 -13.71 -8.76 -9.78
N ASP A 431 -13.46 -9.90 -9.14
CA ASP A 431 -12.32 -10.77 -9.38
C ASP A 431 -12.69 -12.21 -9.02
N SER A 432 -12.09 -13.19 -9.67
CA SER A 432 -12.34 -14.60 -9.37
C SER A 432 -11.89 -15.02 -7.97
N LYS A 433 -10.84 -14.37 -7.43
CA LYS A 433 -10.28 -14.66 -6.12
C LYS A 433 -10.91 -13.75 -5.05
N ALA A 434 -11.45 -14.35 -3.98
CA ALA A 434 -12.03 -13.62 -2.86
C ALA A 434 -11.03 -12.63 -2.21
N GLU A 435 -9.80 -13.07 -1.98
CA GLU A 435 -8.74 -12.23 -1.41
C GLU A 435 -8.44 -10.99 -2.26
N MET A 436 -8.51 -11.12 -3.59
CA MET A 436 -8.30 -9.98 -4.49
C MET A 436 -9.44 -8.98 -4.37
N ARG A 437 -10.70 -9.45 -4.28
CA ARG A 437 -11.86 -8.56 -4.06
C ARG A 437 -11.73 -7.77 -2.77
N GLU A 438 -11.28 -8.40 -1.68
CA GLU A 438 -11.08 -7.72 -0.40
C GLU A 438 -9.99 -6.63 -0.48
N LYS A 439 -8.87 -6.94 -1.12
CA LYS A 439 -7.78 -5.98 -1.31
C LYS A 439 -8.18 -4.80 -2.19
N ILE A 440 -8.92 -5.04 -3.27
CA ILE A 440 -9.48 -3.98 -4.11
C ILE A 440 -10.47 -3.14 -3.29
N TRP A 441 -11.31 -3.77 -2.47
CA TRP A 441 -12.23 -3.07 -1.59
C TRP A 441 -11.49 -2.12 -0.62
N ASP A 442 -10.39 -2.58 0.00
CA ASP A 442 -9.61 -1.77 0.94
C ASP A 442 -9.02 -0.52 0.27
N LEU A 443 -8.66 -0.62 -1.00
CA LEU A 443 -8.20 0.53 -1.81
C LEU A 443 -9.35 1.48 -2.17
N LEU A 444 -10.49 0.93 -2.60
CA LEU A 444 -11.66 1.72 -2.99
C LEU A 444 -12.34 2.41 -1.81
N TYR A 445 -12.26 1.82 -0.62
CA TYR A 445 -12.78 2.43 0.60
C TYR A 445 -12.16 3.81 0.89
N ASP A 446 -10.89 3.99 0.54
CA ASP A 446 -10.21 5.26 0.71
C ASP A 446 -10.59 6.30 -0.36
N ILE A 447 -11.03 5.87 -1.55
CA ILE A 447 -11.32 6.75 -2.71
C ILE A 447 -12.82 7.06 -2.80
N MET A 448 -13.67 6.02 -2.76
CA MET A 448 -15.11 6.13 -3.02
C MET A 448 -15.94 5.25 -2.07
N PRO A 449 -15.88 5.47 -0.75
CA PRO A 449 -16.57 4.60 0.22
C PRO A 449 -18.09 4.59 0.02
N GLU A 450 -18.68 5.65 -0.49
CA GLU A 450 -20.11 5.76 -0.81
C GLU A 450 -20.53 4.94 -2.04
N LYS A 451 -19.59 4.59 -2.94
CA LYS A 451 -19.87 3.87 -4.20
C LYS A 451 -19.57 2.37 -4.14
N ILE A 452 -19.23 1.84 -2.98
CA ILE A 452 -18.96 0.42 -2.79
C ILE A 452 -19.82 -0.16 -1.65
N SER A 453 -20.17 -1.44 -1.76
CA SER A 453 -20.89 -2.15 -0.71
C SER A 453 -20.06 -2.29 0.57
N CYS A 454 -20.70 -2.54 1.71
CA CYS A 454 -19.99 -2.87 2.94
C CYS A 454 -19.11 -4.13 2.76
N LYS A 455 -17.96 -4.17 3.43
CA LYS A 455 -16.91 -5.18 3.23
C LYS A 455 -17.41 -6.63 3.39
N ARG A 456 -18.27 -6.87 4.38
CA ARG A 456 -18.82 -8.20 4.66
C ARG A 456 -19.65 -8.79 3.50
N ASP A 457 -20.23 -7.94 2.63
CA ASP A 457 -21.18 -8.35 1.60
C ASP A 457 -20.58 -8.42 0.19
N ILE A 458 -19.30 -8.03 0.01
CA ILE A 458 -18.66 -7.95 -1.32
C ILE A 458 -18.69 -9.27 -2.10
N HIS A 459 -18.49 -10.39 -1.40
CA HIS A 459 -18.50 -11.72 -2.02
C HIS A 459 -19.92 -12.13 -2.41
N ASN A 460 -20.88 -11.79 -1.58
CA ASN A 460 -22.29 -12.11 -1.80
C ASN A 460 -22.81 -11.34 -3.02
N TRP A 461 -22.55 -10.03 -3.08
CA TRP A 461 -22.91 -9.20 -4.23
C TRP A 461 -22.22 -9.66 -5.51
N TYR A 462 -20.94 -10.05 -5.44
CA TYR A 462 -20.22 -10.59 -6.59
C TYR A 462 -20.91 -11.83 -7.18
N HIS A 463 -21.44 -12.72 -6.34
CA HIS A 463 -22.07 -13.97 -6.76
C HIS A 463 -23.55 -13.86 -7.07
N SER A 464 -24.24 -12.84 -6.57
CA SER A 464 -25.69 -12.70 -6.72
C SER A 464 -26.09 -11.95 -7.99
N LEU A 465 -25.28 -11.03 -8.44
CA LEU A 465 -25.55 -10.21 -9.65
C LEU A 465 -24.89 -10.82 -10.88
N TRP A 466 -25.43 -10.52 -12.05
CA TRP A 466 -24.94 -11.00 -13.34
C TRP A 466 -23.57 -10.40 -13.71
N ASN A 467 -22.92 -11.00 -14.72
CA ASN A 467 -21.48 -10.77 -14.96
C ASN A 467 -21.11 -9.36 -15.40
N ASP A 468 -22.00 -8.64 -16.05
CA ASP A 468 -21.80 -7.29 -16.58
C ASP A 468 -22.44 -6.18 -15.73
N CYS A 469 -23.01 -6.53 -14.57
CA CYS A 469 -23.66 -5.57 -13.69
C CYS A 469 -22.64 -4.70 -12.92
N ASN A 470 -22.44 -3.45 -13.37
CA ASN A 470 -21.63 -2.42 -12.71
C ASN A 470 -20.30 -2.98 -12.15
N ARG A 471 -19.58 -3.78 -12.93
CA ARG A 471 -18.40 -4.50 -12.44
C ARG A 471 -17.18 -3.60 -12.38
N TYR A 472 -16.59 -3.50 -11.19
CA TYR A 472 -15.33 -2.81 -10.96
C TYR A 472 -14.19 -3.82 -10.79
N THR A 473 -13.28 -3.80 -11.71
CA THR A 473 -12.18 -4.76 -11.81
C THR A 473 -10.85 -4.12 -11.42
N PHE A 474 -9.81 -4.94 -11.29
CA PHE A 474 -8.44 -4.43 -11.20
C PHE A 474 -8.11 -3.47 -12.37
N LYS A 475 -8.58 -3.74 -13.57
CA LYS A 475 -8.38 -2.86 -14.75
C LYS A 475 -9.07 -1.51 -14.57
N SER A 476 -10.27 -1.51 -14.01
CA SER A 476 -11.00 -0.28 -13.68
C SER A 476 -10.23 0.57 -12.67
N LEU A 477 -9.70 -0.05 -11.63
CA LEU A 477 -8.85 0.61 -10.62
C LEU A 477 -7.57 1.16 -11.26
N THR A 478 -6.91 0.37 -12.11
CA THR A 478 -5.71 0.81 -12.83
C THR A 478 -6.00 2.03 -13.71
N LYS A 479 -7.13 2.02 -14.44
CA LYS A 479 -7.56 3.15 -15.25
C LYS A 479 -7.81 4.39 -14.39
N GLN A 480 -8.48 4.24 -13.26
CA GLN A 480 -8.75 5.36 -12.36
C GLN A 480 -7.44 5.97 -11.81
N ILE A 481 -6.44 5.14 -11.47
CA ILE A 481 -5.11 5.62 -11.06
C ILE A 481 -4.44 6.36 -12.21
N ASN A 482 -4.49 5.81 -13.42
CA ASN A 482 -3.98 6.48 -14.61
C ASN A 482 -4.64 7.86 -14.83
N ASP A 483 -5.94 7.95 -14.65
CA ASP A 483 -6.73 9.18 -14.83
C ASP A 483 -6.41 10.25 -13.77
N PHE A 484 -5.96 9.87 -12.57
CA PHE A 484 -5.43 10.80 -11.58
C PHE A 484 -4.15 11.49 -12.07
N GLY A 485 -3.31 10.81 -12.85
CA GLY A 485 -2.12 11.32 -13.50
C GLY A 485 -0.98 11.73 -12.58
N ASN A 486 -1.23 12.03 -11.33
CA ASN A 486 -0.19 12.39 -10.35
C ASN A 486 -0.59 12.11 -8.89
N ALA A 487 0.42 12.07 -8.05
CA ALA A 487 0.29 11.80 -6.62
C ALA A 487 -0.53 12.85 -5.86
N MET A 488 -0.53 14.09 -6.32
CA MET A 488 -1.27 15.17 -5.66
C MET A 488 -2.77 15.01 -5.85
N GLN A 489 -3.20 14.59 -7.04
CA GLN A 489 -4.60 14.29 -7.31
C GLN A 489 -5.04 13.05 -6.54
N LEU A 490 -4.25 11.98 -6.56
CA LEU A 490 -4.52 10.79 -5.75
C LEU A 490 -4.65 11.14 -4.26
N GLN A 491 -3.75 11.98 -3.71
CA GLN A 491 -3.80 12.38 -2.29
C GLN A 491 -5.09 13.14 -1.93
N ARG A 492 -5.65 13.90 -2.85
CA ARG A 492 -6.93 14.60 -2.63
C ARG A 492 -8.10 13.63 -2.48
N GLU A 493 -8.07 12.53 -3.24
CA GLU A 493 -9.14 11.53 -3.22
C GLU A 493 -9.06 10.65 -1.96
N ILE A 494 -7.86 10.20 -1.55
CA ILE A 494 -7.68 9.29 -0.41
C ILE A 494 -7.68 9.97 0.96
N LYS A 495 -7.74 11.30 1.02
CA LYS A 495 -7.87 12.16 2.22
C LYS A 495 -6.84 11.87 3.35
N ASP A 496 -7.07 10.84 4.15
CA ASP A 496 -6.37 10.61 5.42
C ASP A 496 -5.13 9.73 5.32
N LYS A 497 -4.95 8.98 4.25
CA LYS A 497 -3.78 8.11 4.04
C LYS A 497 -2.71 8.81 3.21
N ASP A 498 -1.44 8.49 3.47
CA ASP A 498 -0.34 8.86 2.58
C ASP A 498 -0.46 8.11 1.25
N TRP A 499 -0.37 8.84 0.16
CA TRP A 499 -0.53 8.30 -1.20
C TRP A 499 0.50 7.21 -1.54
N ARG A 500 1.73 7.30 -1.00
CA ARG A 500 2.75 6.26 -1.21
C ARG A 500 2.37 4.95 -0.54
N SER A 501 1.83 5.03 0.66
CA SER A 501 1.34 3.86 1.40
C SER A 501 0.16 3.22 0.68
N TRP A 502 -0.77 4.03 0.19
CA TRP A 502 -1.91 3.56 -0.58
C TRP A 502 -1.48 2.91 -1.91
N LEU A 503 -0.62 3.58 -2.67
CA LEU A 503 -0.12 3.05 -3.94
C LEU A 503 0.73 1.78 -3.73
N SER A 504 1.43 1.67 -2.59
CA SER A 504 2.11 0.44 -2.20
C SER A 504 1.14 -0.73 -2.00
N MET A 505 -0.03 -0.48 -1.40
CA MET A 505 -1.08 -1.51 -1.29
C MET A 505 -1.58 -1.95 -2.68
N TYR A 506 -1.77 -1.01 -3.59
CA TYR A 506 -2.13 -1.31 -4.98
C TYR A 506 -1.05 -2.15 -5.68
N PHE A 507 0.22 -1.78 -5.59
CA PHE A 507 1.31 -2.54 -6.20
C PHE A 507 1.47 -3.94 -5.60
N ASN A 508 1.13 -4.15 -4.33
CA ASN A 508 1.13 -5.47 -3.70
C ASN A 508 0.10 -6.43 -4.35
N LEU A 509 -0.94 -5.91 -5.01
CA LEU A 509 -1.87 -6.74 -5.80
C LEU A 509 -1.17 -7.34 -7.03
N ILE A 510 -0.22 -6.61 -7.59
CA ILE A 510 0.51 -6.96 -8.82
C ILE A 510 1.65 -7.92 -8.52
N GLU A 511 2.30 -7.78 -7.37
CA GLU A 511 3.59 -8.40 -7.03
C GLU A 511 3.60 -9.92 -7.20
N ASN A 512 2.54 -10.60 -6.79
CA ASN A 512 2.40 -12.05 -6.89
C ASN A 512 1.52 -12.53 -8.05
N ASN A 513 1.19 -11.64 -9.00
CA ASN A 513 0.29 -11.94 -10.11
C ASN A 513 0.91 -11.60 -11.46
N ARG A 514 1.53 -12.59 -12.09
CA ARG A 514 2.23 -12.43 -13.37
C ARG A 514 1.34 -11.86 -14.50
N ASN A 515 0.05 -12.18 -14.51
CA ASN A 515 -0.87 -11.66 -15.52
C ASN A 515 -1.08 -10.14 -15.33
N LEU A 516 -1.16 -9.67 -14.08
CA LEU A 516 -1.30 -8.25 -13.77
C LEU A 516 0.00 -7.50 -14.07
N GLN A 517 1.17 -8.10 -13.78
CA GLN A 517 2.47 -7.54 -14.18
C GLN A 517 2.55 -7.36 -15.70
N THR A 518 2.16 -8.40 -16.45
CA THR A 518 2.13 -8.34 -17.91
C THR A 518 1.14 -7.26 -18.38
N TYR A 519 -0.04 -7.19 -17.80
CA TYR A 519 -1.04 -6.17 -18.15
C TYR A 519 -0.48 -4.74 -17.97
N VAL A 520 0.13 -4.44 -16.83
CA VAL A 520 0.72 -3.11 -16.57
C VAL A 520 1.89 -2.80 -17.50
N ALA A 521 2.66 -3.81 -17.90
CA ALA A 521 3.81 -3.64 -18.79
C ALA A 521 3.43 -3.49 -20.27
N THR A 522 2.29 -4.06 -20.70
CA THR A 522 1.88 -4.07 -22.13
C THR A 522 0.86 -3.00 -22.49
N GLU A 523 0.03 -2.61 -21.54
CA GLU A 523 -0.95 -1.54 -21.74
C GLU A 523 -0.31 -0.17 -21.47
N GLN A 524 -0.68 0.84 -22.21
CA GLN A 524 -0.19 2.19 -22.04
C GLN A 524 -0.85 2.87 -20.83
N VAL A 525 -0.51 2.41 -19.62
CA VAL A 525 -1.05 2.95 -18.37
C VAL A 525 0.05 3.67 -17.57
N ASN A 526 -0.22 4.90 -17.21
CA ASN A 526 0.66 5.75 -16.42
C ASN A 526 0.26 5.66 -14.94
N ILE A 527 0.88 4.77 -14.19
CA ILE A 527 0.50 4.48 -12.80
C ILE A 527 1.68 4.45 -11.83
N ILE A 528 2.90 4.52 -12.37
CA ILE A 528 4.12 4.41 -11.56
C ILE A 528 4.66 5.82 -11.31
N PRO A 529 4.77 6.25 -10.05
CA PRO A 529 5.18 7.62 -9.74
C PRO A 529 6.67 7.84 -9.97
N ASN A 530 6.99 8.93 -10.62
CA ASN A 530 8.34 9.47 -10.64
C ASN A 530 8.62 10.29 -9.36
N GLN A 531 9.83 10.77 -9.18
CA GLN A 531 10.24 11.57 -8.01
C GLN A 531 9.51 12.93 -7.90
N ASN A 532 8.92 13.42 -8.97
CA ASN A 532 8.05 14.60 -8.96
C ASN A 532 6.58 14.26 -8.64
N GLY A 533 6.27 12.98 -8.42
CA GLY A 533 4.92 12.51 -8.12
C GLY A 533 4.00 12.44 -9.33
N VAL A 534 4.52 12.55 -10.56
CA VAL A 534 3.76 12.34 -11.79
C VAL A 534 3.74 10.84 -12.09
N PHE A 535 2.60 10.32 -12.51
CA PHE A 535 2.47 8.93 -12.88
C PHE A 535 2.92 8.73 -14.34
N CYS A 536 3.81 7.78 -14.53
CA CYS A 536 4.48 7.48 -15.79
C CYS A 536 4.25 6.03 -16.21
N HIS A 537 4.51 5.75 -17.47
CA HIS A 537 4.56 4.39 -17.99
C HIS A 537 5.85 3.69 -17.50
N VAL A 538 5.80 2.38 -17.39
CA VAL A 538 6.94 1.57 -16.93
C VAL A 538 8.20 1.75 -17.80
N GLU A 539 8.06 1.98 -19.10
CA GLU A 539 9.20 2.17 -20.02
C GLU A 539 9.85 3.55 -19.95
N GLU A 540 9.21 4.51 -19.29
CA GLU A 540 9.72 5.89 -19.19
C GLU A 540 10.59 6.11 -17.95
N LEU A 541 10.67 5.14 -17.05
CA LEU A 541 11.30 5.30 -15.75
C LEU A 541 12.63 4.56 -15.64
N HIS A 542 13.50 5.09 -14.80
CA HIS A 542 14.80 4.52 -14.45
C HIS A 542 14.92 4.40 -12.93
N PHE A 543 15.67 3.42 -12.46
CA PHE A 543 16.03 3.31 -11.05
C PHE A 543 17.08 4.37 -10.69
N ASP A 544 16.77 5.11 -9.66
CA ASP A 544 17.71 6.00 -9.01
C ASP A 544 18.69 5.16 -8.15
N LYS A 545 19.94 5.04 -8.62
CA LYS A 545 21.02 4.36 -7.90
C LYS A 545 21.72 5.33 -6.95
N GLU A 546 20.95 5.93 -6.05
CA GLU A 546 21.43 6.88 -5.05
C GLU A 546 22.12 8.10 -5.68
N ILE A 547 21.51 8.60 -6.77
CA ILE A 547 21.97 9.81 -7.43
C ILE A 547 21.90 10.98 -6.44
N LEU A 548 22.97 11.71 -6.36
CA LEU A 548 23.07 12.87 -5.49
C LEU A 548 22.02 13.93 -5.83
N ASP A 549 21.34 14.47 -4.83
CA ASP A 549 20.30 15.47 -5.04
C ASP A 549 20.84 16.75 -5.68
N GLU A 550 22.08 17.12 -5.38
CA GLU A 550 22.79 18.24 -5.98
C GLU A 550 22.96 18.07 -7.48
N TYR A 551 23.26 16.87 -7.97
CA TYR A 551 23.32 16.60 -9.41
C TYR A 551 21.95 16.69 -10.08
N LYS A 552 20.90 16.21 -9.40
CA LYS A 552 19.51 16.33 -9.88
C LYS A 552 19.10 17.80 -9.98
N ASP A 553 19.49 18.62 -8.99
CA ASP A 553 19.16 20.04 -8.96
C ASP A 553 19.92 20.82 -10.05
N ILE A 554 21.18 20.47 -10.28
CA ILE A 554 21.97 21.06 -11.36
C ILE A 554 21.38 20.70 -12.73
N LEU A 555 21.00 19.43 -12.93
CA LEU A 555 20.38 18.99 -14.18
C LEU A 555 19.02 19.66 -14.42
N LYS A 556 18.27 19.90 -13.33
CA LYS A 556 17.04 20.69 -13.39
C LYS A 556 17.28 22.15 -13.81
N LEU A 557 18.33 22.78 -13.32
CA LEU A 557 18.73 24.12 -13.75
C LEU A 557 19.10 24.15 -15.24
N LEU A 558 19.60 23.05 -15.79
CA LEU A 558 19.84 22.87 -17.21
C LEU A 558 18.58 22.63 -18.07
N GLY A 559 17.38 22.69 -17.45
CA GLY A 559 16.11 22.48 -18.14
C GLY A 559 15.71 21.02 -18.30
N ASN A 560 16.44 20.08 -17.72
CA ASN A 560 16.19 18.66 -17.76
C ASN A 560 16.03 18.11 -16.33
N ASP A 561 14.81 18.18 -15.79
CA ASP A 561 14.53 17.64 -14.45
C ASP A 561 14.49 16.11 -14.50
N CYS A 562 15.60 15.45 -14.14
CA CYS A 562 15.69 13.99 -14.12
C CYS A 562 14.73 13.33 -13.15
N ARG A 563 14.23 14.03 -12.14
CA ARG A 563 13.17 13.53 -11.25
C ARG A 563 11.89 13.19 -12.02
N GLY A 564 11.71 13.76 -13.21
CA GLY A 564 10.59 13.47 -14.11
C GLY A 564 10.63 12.06 -14.73
N TRP A 565 11.78 11.41 -14.78
CA TRP A 565 11.95 10.06 -15.31
C TRP A 565 12.66 9.10 -14.31
N LEU A 566 12.95 9.53 -13.11
CA LEU A 566 13.42 8.67 -12.03
C LEU A 566 12.25 8.16 -11.20
N LEU A 567 12.23 6.86 -10.91
CA LEU A 567 11.25 6.23 -10.03
C LEU A 567 11.26 6.86 -8.64
N ASP A 568 10.09 7.08 -8.04
CA ASP A 568 9.97 7.48 -6.64
C ASP A 568 10.68 6.47 -5.73
N LEU A 569 11.57 6.96 -4.87
CA LEU A 569 12.48 6.15 -4.05
C LEU A 569 11.77 5.14 -3.13
N LYS A 570 10.53 5.43 -2.72
CA LYS A 570 9.72 4.55 -1.87
C LYS A 570 9.37 3.23 -2.56
N PHE A 571 9.37 3.22 -3.89
CA PHE A 571 8.99 2.03 -4.69
C PHE A 571 10.19 1.26 -5.25
N ARG A 572 11.41 1.61 -4.87
CA ARG A 572 12.66 1.02 -5.37
C ARG A 572 12.73 -0.50 -5.21
N ASN A 573 12.23 -1.05 -4.11
CA ASN A 573 12.40 -2.45 -3.72
C ASN A 573 11.21 -3.32 -4.17
N ARG A 574 10.88 -3.32 -5.49
CA ARG A 574 9.82 -4.17 -6.02
C ARG A 574 10.36 -5.07 -7.11
N ASP A 575 10.37 -6.38 -6.89
CA ASP A 575 11.00 -7.40 -7.75
C ASP A 575 10.46 -7.46 -9.18
N TRP A 576 9.26 -6.95 -9.42
CA TRP A 576 8.65 -6.96 -10.75
C TRP A 576 8.96 -5.71 -11.58
N PHE A 577 9.56 -4.68 -11.00
CA PHE A 577 10.07 -3.53 -11.73
C PHE A 577 11.40 -3.89 -12.39
N ARG A 578 11.50 -3.70 -13.71
CA ARG A 578 12.69 -3.93 -14.50
C ARG A 578 13.06 -2.67 -15.25
N PHE A 579 13.56 -1.69 -14.51
CA PHE A 579 14.06 -0.45 -15.06
C PHE A 579 15.56 -0.52 -15.27
N GLU A 580 16.06 0.27 -16.20
CA GLU A 580 17.49 0.55 -16.29
C GLU A 580 17.92 1.38 -15.08
N GLU A 581 19.09 1.09 -14.52
CA GLU A 581 19.66 1.85 -13.43
C GLU A 581 20.25 3.15 -13.99
N CYS A 582 20.04 4.27 -13.27
CA CYS A 582 20.70 5.53 -13.55
C CYS A 582 21.52 5.92 -12.33
N ASP A 583 22.78 6.25 -12.56
CA ASP A 583 23.75 6.62 -11.53
C ASP A 583 24.34 8.02 -11.77
N ASP A 584 25.19 8.45 -10.85
CA ASP A 584 25.86 9.74 -10.91
C ASP A 584 26.66 9.94 -12.20
N GLU A 585 27.31 8.88 -12.75
CA GLU A 585 28.08 9.00 -13.99
C GLU A 585 27.19 9.36 -15.18
N GLN A 586 26.01 8.75 -15.26
CA GLN A 586 25.06 9.01 -16.35
C GLN A 586 24.50 10.43 -16.25
N ILE A 587 24.16 10.89 -15.02
CA ILE A 587 23.69 12.26 -14.77
C ILE A 587 24.80 13.27 -15.09
N LEU A 588 26.04 13.02 -14.67
CA LEU A 588 27.17 13.89 -14.99
C LEU A 588 27.39 14.01 -16.49
N LYS A 589 27.29 12.93 -17.26
CA LYS A 589 27.34 12.97 -18.72
C LYS A 589 26.24 13.86 -19.33
N LEU A 590 25.03 13.79 -18.76
CA LEU A 590 23.93 14.65 -19.19
C LEU A 590 24.20 16.12 -18.83
N ILE A 591 24.76 16.40 -17.65
CA ILE A 591 25.19 17.75 -17.26
C ILE A 591 26.26 18.26 -18.21
N GLU A 592 27.29 17.45 -18.50
CA GLU A 592 28.37 17.82 -19.44
C GLU A 592 27.84 18.18 -20.83
N ASN A 593 26.92 17.37 -21.35
CA ASN A 593 26.37 17.56 -22.68
C ASN A 593 25.49 18.82 -22.81
N ASN A 594 24.80 19.19 -21.73
CA ASN A 594 23.89 20.33 -21.75
C ASN A 594 24.51 21.63 -21.22
N LEU A 595 25.69 21.59 -20.57
CA LEU A 595 26.30 22.76 -19.92
C LEU A 595 26.72 23.83 -20.92
N ASP A 596 27.04 23.47 -22.15
CA ASP A 596 27.47 24.41 -23.16
C ASP A 596 26.32 25.05 -23.96
N ASP A 597 25.08 24.51 -23.80
CA ASP A 597 23.86 24.97 -24.48
C ASP A 597 23.06 26.02 -23.70
N VAL A 598 23.45 26.29 -22.44
CA VAL A 598 22.76 27.27 -21.58
C VAL A 598 23.35 28.66 -21.67
N ASP A 599 22.58 29.67 -21.24
CA ASP A 599 23.08 31.05 -21.20
C ASP A 599 24.24 31.19 -20.19
N LYS A 600 25.03 32.27 -20.42
CA LYS A 600 26.26 32.51 -19.65
C LYS A 600 26.01 32.63 -18.14
N GLN A 601 24.88 33.24 -17.72
CA GLN A 601 24.56 33.41 -16.29
C GLN A 601 24.25 32.08 -15.65
N GLN A 602 23.43 31.29 -16.30
CA GLN A 602 23.03 29.97 -15.82
C GLN A 602 24.23 29.00 -15.73
N LYS A 603 25.14 29.04 -16.74
CA LYS A 603 26.40 28.29 -16.69
C LYS A 603 27.24 28.71 -15.48
N SER A 604 27.34 30.03 -15.22
CA SER A 604 28.05 30.55 -14.07
C SER A 604 27.53 30.07 -12.73
N ASP A 605 26.21 30.07 -12.56
CA ASP A 605 25.56 29.62 -11.34
C ASP A 605 25.79 28.11 -11.09
N ILE A 606 25.77 27.33 -12.15
CA ILE A 606 26.06 25.88 -12.09
C ILE A 606 27.52 25.63 -11.73
N LEU A 607 28.47 26.32 -12.36
CA LEU A 607 29.90 26.17 -12.05
C LEU A 607 30.21 26.52 -10.58
N LEU A 608 29.55 27.55 -10.04
CA LEU A 608 29.67 27.91 -8.62
C LEU A 608 29.07 26.87 -7.66
N GLN A 609 28.10 26.07 -8.10
CA GLN A 609 27.55 24.94 -7.31
C GLN A 609 28.46 23.70 -7.43
N MET A 610 28.92 23.39 -8.65
CA MET A 610 29.72 22.19 -8.90
C MET A 610 31.06 22.18 -8.17
N VAL A 611 31.66 23.33 -7.87
CA VAL A 611 32.92 23.41 -7.15
C VAL A 611 32.87 22.83 -5.73
N TRP A 612 31.67 22.74 -5.14
CA TRP A 612 31.48 22.21 -3.80
C TRP A 612 31.35 20.69 -3.74
N LEU A 613 31.21 20.02 -4.91
CA LEU A 613 31.14 18.58 -5.02
C LEU A 613 32.57 18.03 -5.19
N CYS A 614 33.02 17.21 -4.24
CA CYS A 614 34.39 16.71 -4.23
C CYS A 614 34.44 15.19 -4.18
N ASP A 615 35.39 14.61 -4.90
CA ASP A 615 35.80 13.21 -4.77
C ASP A 615 37.17 13.19 -4.09
N SER A 616 37.30 12.56 -2.94
CA SER A 616 38.56 12.50 -2.19
C SER A 616 39.69 11.79 -2.95
N ARG A 617 39.34 11.02 -4.01
CA ARG A 617 40.32 10.35 -4.87
C ARG A 617 40.83 11.25 -6.02
N TYR A 618 40.24 12.42 -6.20
CA TYR A 618 40.64 13.33 -7.25
C TYR A 618 42.02 13.92 -6.93
N ASP A 619 42.93 13.87 -7.88
CA ASP A 619 44.34 14.31 -7.68
C ASP A 619 44.44 15.75 -7.17
N ASN A 620 43.53 16.63 -7.62
CA ASN A 620 43.53 18.04 -7.27
C ASN A 620 42.52 18.40 -6.15
N VAL A 621 42.02 17.45 -5.39
CA VAL A 621 41.03 17.70 -4.32
C VAL A 621 41.54 18.70 -3.28
N GLY A 622 42.83 18.69 -2.98
CA GLY A 622 43.45 19.69 -2.10
C GLY A 622 43.35 21.12 -2.63
N VAL A 623 43.54 21.29 -3.95
CA VAL A 623 43.39 22.56 -4.63
C VAL A 623 41.94 23.03 -4.60
N GLN A 624 41.01 22.12 -4.89
CA GLN A 624 39.57 22.37 -4.82
C GLN A 624 39.16 22.87 -3.43
N ARG A 625 39.58 22.15 -2.36
CA ARG A 625 39.31 22.54 -0.96
C ARG A 625 39.81 23.96 -0.65
N GLN A 626 40.99 24.31 -1.13
CA GLN A 626 41.56 25.64 -0.93
C GLN A 626 40.74 26.71 -1.67
N ILE A 627 40.32 26.42 -2.89
CA ILE A 627 39.44 27.33 -3.67
C ILE A 627 38.08 27.53 -2.97
N CYS A 628 37.49 26.45 -2.46
CA CYS A 628 36.24 26.52 -1.68
C CYS A 628 36.43 27.33 -0.38
N HIS A 629 37.59 27.19 0.28
CA HIS A 629 37.92 28.01 1.45
C HIS A 629 37.94 29.49 1.13
N TYR A 630 38.64 29.88 0.02
CA TYR A 630 38.66 31.27 -0.44
C TYR A 630 37.26 31.74 -0.88
N ALA A 631 36.49 30.91 -1.59
CA ALA A 631 35.12 31.24 -1.97
C ALA A 631 34.22 31.49 -0.74
N LYS A 632 34.30 30.64 0.27
CA LYS A 632 33.55 30.82 1.53
C LYS A 632 33.90 32.10 2.23
N SER A 633 35.19 32.38 2.34
CA SER A 633 35.73 33.58 3.03
C SER A 633 35.41 34.87 2.29
N ILE A 634 35.58 34.90 0.95
CA ILE A 634 35.51 36.10 0.14
C ILE A 634 34.11 36.32 -0.45
N LEU A 635 33.44 35.27 -0.95
CA LEU A 635 32.11 35.41 -1.57
C LEU A 635 31.00 35.33 -0.52
N LYS A 636 31.32 35.03 0.75
CA LYS A 636 30.39 34.85 1.89
C LYS A 636 29.29 33.85 1.60
N VAL A 637 29.61 32.78 0.85
CA VAL A 637 28.68 31.68 0.56
C VAL A 637 28.69 30.68 1.73
N ASP A 638 27.53 30.27 2.18
CA ASP A 638 27.38 29.29 3.27
C ASP A 638 27.25 27.85 2.73
N ASN A 639 28.03 27.53 1.70
CA ASN A 639 28.05 26.18 1.13
C ASN A 639 29.08 25.33 1.87
N GLN A 640 28.78 24.03 1.97
CA GLN A 640 29.72 23.03 2.49
C GLN A 640 30.16 22.10 1.37
N MET A 641 31.35 21.56 1.46
CA MET A 641 31.81 20.56 0.52
C MET A 641 31.09 19.25 0.75
N ILE A 642 30.57 18.66 -0.32
CA ILE A 642 29.85 17.40 -0.31
C ILE A 642 30.74 16.36 -0.97
N GLU A 643 31.02 15.27 -0.24
CA GLU A 643 31.75 14.14 -0.79
C GLU A 643 30.87 13.39 -1.77
N VAL A 644 31.37 13.13 -2.96
CA VAL A 644 30.67 12.42 -4.03
C VAL A 644 31.53 11.28 -4.56
N GLN A 645 30.89 10.28 -5.14
CA GLN A 645 31.61 9.10 -5.66
C GLN A 645 32.27 9.36 -7.01
N VAL A 646 31.75 10.27 -7.80
CA VAL A 646 32.22 10.57 -9.15
C VAL A 646 32.11 12.06 -9.41
N VAL A 647 33.12 12.63 -10.02
CA VAL A 647 33.14 14.01 -10.51
C VAL A 647 33.55 14.03 -11.98
N SER A 648 33.12 15.04 -12.71
CA SER A 648 33.63 15.29 -14.05
C SER A 648 34.86 16.17 -13.95
N ASP A 649 36.03 15.67 -14.37
CA ASP A 649 37.29 16.41 -14.38
C ASP A 649 37.20 17.70 -15.17
N ARG A 650 36.49 17.64 -16.30
CA ARG A 650 36.30 18.82 -17.17
C ARG A 650 35.52 19.92 -16.45
N ILE A 651 34.32 19.54 -15.92
CA ILE A 651 33.45 20.52 -15.25
C ILE A 651 34.12 21.04 -13.99
N LEU A 652 34.78 20.17 -13.23
CA LEU A 652 35.45 20.57 -12.00
C LEU A 652 36.59 21.56 -12.24
N GLN A 653 37.38 21.33 -13.28
CA GLN A 653 38.42 22.29 -13.69
C GLN A 653 37.84 23.64 -14.12
N GLU A 654 36.74 23.61 -14.89
CA GLU A 654 36.05 24.87 -15.28
C GLU A 654 35.46 25.56 -14.03
N SER A 655 34.87 24.80 -13.11
CA SER A 655 34.28 25.30 -11.86
C SER A 655 35.35 25.93 -10.95
N MET A 656 36.47 25.25 -10.75
CA MET A 656 37.58 25.77 -9.95
C MET A 656 38.12 27.07 -10.54
N LYS A 657 38.36 27.09 -11.87
CA LYS A 657 38.83 28.27 -12.60
C LYS A 657 37.84 29.43 -12.50
N TYR A 658 36.55 29.14 -12.68
CA TYR A 658 35.53 30.16 -12.61
C TYR A 658 35.38 30.70 -11.17
N THR A 659 35.35 29.84 -10.18
CA THR A 659 35.22 30.21 -8.76
C THR A 659 36.39 31.09 -8.29
N ILE A 660 37.64 30.68 -8.61
CA ILE A 660 38.79 31.44 -8.19
C ILE A 660 38.85 32.81 -8.89
N THR A 661 38.33 32.88 -10.15
CA THR A 661 38.16 34.15 -10.86
C THR A 661 37.15 35.06 -10.15
N CYS A 662 36.01 34.51 -9.72
CA CYS A 662 35.03 35.28 -8.95
C CYS A 662 35.60 35.79 -7.62
N VAL A 663 36.45 34.98 -6.96
CA VAL A 663 37.16 35.37 -5.75
C VAL A 663 38.10 36.56 -6.02
N ALA A 664 38.90 36.45 -7.06
CA ALA A 664 39.80 37.55 -7.45
C ALA A 664 39.04 38.81 -7.85
N ASP A 665 37.96 38.67 -8.62
CA ASP A 665 37.09 39.79 -9.00
C ASP A 665 36.49 40.48 -7.77
N ARG A 666 36.03 39.71 -6.78
CA ARG A 666 35.49 40.26 -5.53
C ARG A 666 36.56 41.04 -4.73
N ILE A 667 37.78 40.50 -4.61
CA ILE A 667 38.88 41.19 -3.95
C ILE A 667 39.15 42.54 -4.64
N SER A 668 39.17 42.54 -5.98
CA SER A 668 39.46 43.74 -6.78
C SER A 668 38.43 44.86 -6.64
N GLU A 669 37.19 44.53 -6.30
CA GLU A 669 36.11 45.52 -6.14
C GLU A 669 36.36 46.52 -5.02
N TYR A 670 37.21 46.19 -4.06
CA TYR A 670 37.54 47.05 -2.91
C TYR A 670 38.70 48.03 -3.18
N GLY A 671 39.55 47.73 -4.15
CA GLY A 671 40.61 48.64 -4.63
C GLY A 671 41.76 48.86 -3.65
N CYS A 672 41.60 48.61 -2.35
CA CYS A 672 42.67 48.77 -1.35
C CYS A 672 42.51 47.79 -0.17
N ILE A 673 43.62 47.59 0.55
CA ILE A 673 43.67 46.72 1.75
C ILE A 673 42.69 47.19 2.81
N GLN A 674 42.55 48.49 3.04
CA GLN A 674 41.70 49.01 4.12
C GLN A 674 40.21 48.65 3.93
N ASP A 675 39.69 48.90 2.72
CA ASP A 675 38.30 48.60 2.41
C ASP A 675 38.05 47.07 2.39
N PHE A 676 39.03 46.31 1.90
CA PHE A 676 38.96 44.87 1.90
C PHE A 676 39.04 44.26 3.31
N ALA A 677 39.90 44.81 4.19
CA ALA A 677 39.99 44.42 5.61
C ALA A 677 38.67 44.68 6.34
N GLN A 678 38.02 45.82 6.05
CA GLN A 678 36.69 46.10 6.63
C GLN A 678 35.63 45.11 6.13
N TYR A 679 35.69 44.73 4.86
CA TYR A 679 34.76 43.69 4.32
C TYR A 679 34.99 42.32 4.96
N MET A 680 36.26 41.97 5.16
CA MET A 680 36.64 40.69 5.79
C MET A 680 36.48 40.68 7.29
N GLU A 681 36.28 41.84 7.94
CA GLU A 681 36.16 41.99 9.40
C GLU A 681 37.43 41.56 10.14
N ILE A 682 38.62 41.76 9.53
CA ILE A 682 39.92 41.42 10.09
C ILE A 682 40.82 42.65 10.09
N THR A 683 41.97 42.59 10.74
CA THR A 683 42.96 43.66 10.74
C THR A 683 43.65 43.79 9.37
N GLN A 684 44.29 44.93 9.12
CA GLN A 684 45.04 45.13 7.89
C GLN A 684 46.24 44.17 7.76
N ASP A 685 46.90 43.87 8.85
CA ASP A 685 48.03 42.91 8.86
C ASP A 685 47.58 41.50 8.53
N GLU A 686 46.48 41.05 9.13
CA GLU A 686 45.84 39.76 8.78
C GLU A 686 45.38 39.76 7.29
N THR A 687 44.92 40.90 6.76
CA THR A 687 44.54 41.02 5.37
C THR A 687 45.74 40.88 4.45
N VAL A 688 46.87 41.47 4.78
CA VAL A 688 48.12 41.32 4.04
C VAL A 688 48.56 39.86 4.03
N GLN A 689 48.53 39.21 5.17
CA GLN A 689 48.88 37.79 5.25
C GLN A 689 47.93 36.93 4.40
N PHE A 690 46.64 37.17 4.51
CA PHE A 690 45.65 36.48 3.66
C PHE A 690 45.92 36.68 2.15
N LEU A 691 46.19 37.92 1.72
CA LEU A 691 46.49 38.20 0.32
C LEU A 691 47.79 37.53 -0.11
N ALA A 692 48.80 37.47 0.75
CA ALA A 692 50.07 36.79 0.47
C ALA A 692 49.81 35.28 0.20
N GLU A 693 49.06 34.61 1.08
CA GLU A 693 48.69 33.20 0.93
C GLU A 693 47.84 32.98 -0.33
N PHE A 694 46.90 33.87 -0.61
CA PHE A 694 46.06 33.79 -1.80
C PHE A 694 46.86 33.97 -3.09
N ILE A 695 47.74 34.97 -3.16
CA ILE A 695 48.58 35.24 -4.34
C ILE A 695 49.58 34.10 -4.56
N GLU A 696 50.22 33.61 -3.50
CA GLU A 696 51.09 32.42 -3.59
C GLU A 696 50.33 31.22 -4.14
N PHE A 697 49.11 30.98 -3.66
CA PHE A 697 48.25 29.89 -4.12
C PHE A 697 47.93 30.00 -5.60
N ILE A 698 47.44 31.19 -6.09
CA ILE A 698 47.05 31.33 -7.48
C ILE A 698 48.24 31.19 -8.43
N VAL A 699 49.40 31.68 -8.05
CA VAL A 699 50.64 31.54 -8.86
C VAL A 699 51.11 30.08 -8.90
N LYS A 700 51.13 29.39 -7.74
CA LYS A 700 51.54 27.99 -7.64
C LYS A 700 50.61 27.04 -8.40
N GLN A 701 49.34 27.35 -8.49
CA GLN A 701 48.34 26.52 -9.16
C GLN A 701 48.11 26.89 -10.62
N GLY A 702 48.89 27.83 -11.17
CA GLY A 702 48.83 28.24 -12.58
C GLY A 702 47.67 29.18 -12.92
N TYR A 703 47.11 29.87 -11.91
CA TYR A 703 46.10 30.92 -12.10
C TYR A 703 46.70 32.32 -12.17
N ASP A 704 47.98 32.43 -12.52
CA ASP A 704 48.72 33.71 -12.59
C ASP A 704 48.17 34.70 -13.63
N ASN A 705 47.31 34.22 -14.55
CA ASN A 705 46.54 35.09 -15.42
C ASN A 705 45.61 36.06 -14.66
N LEU A 706 45.23 35.73 -13.42
CA LEU A 706 44.36 36.57 -12.56
C LEU A 706 45.06 37.83 -12.04
N ILE A 707 46.38 37.91 -12.10
CA ILE A 707 47.15 39.08 -11.70
C ILE A 707 47.72 39.85 -12.90
N ASN A 708 47.45 39.44 -14.14
CA ASN A 708 47.96 40.00 -15.36
C ASN A 708 47.16 41.24 -15.83
N LYS A 709 47.65 41.90 -16.88
CA LYS A 709 47.14 43.16 -17.42
C LYS A 709 45.67 43.19 -17.85
N LEU A 710 45.13 42.02 -18.23
CA LEU A 710 43.74 41.88 -18.70
C LEU A 710 42.73 41.68 -17.57
N THR A 711 43.19 41.65 -16.35
CA THR A 711 42.37 41.41 -15.17
C THR A 711 42.28 42.64 -14.28
N LYS A 712 41.44 42.57 -13.28
CA LYS A 712 41.29 43.60 -12.27
C LYS A 712 42.44 43.57 -11.27
N PRO A 713 42.82 44.72 -10.65
CA PRO A 713 43.95 44.80 -9.75
C PRO A 713 43.68 44.12 -8.40
N ILE A 714 44.58 43.22 -7.98
CA ILE A 714 44.51 42.54 -6.67
C ILE A 714 45.84 42.50 -5.92
N LEU A 715 46.94 43.02 -6.56
CA LEU A 715 48.26 43.03 -5.93
C LEU A 715 48.41 44.34 -5.11
N PRO A 716 48.51 44.26 -3.77
CA PRO A 716 48.63 45.47 -2.97
C PRO A 716 50.02 46.09 -3.07
N ASN A 717 50.04 47.38 -3.33
CA ASN A 717 51.25 48.15 -3.22
C ASN A 717 51.57 48.55 -1.76
N GLN A 718 52.67 49.15 -1.48
CA GLN A 718 53.11 49.55 -0.13
C GLN A 718 52.24 50.65 0.50
N ASN A 719 51.36 51.31 -0.29
CA ASN A 719 50.31 52.20 0.22
C ASN A 719 48.97 51.46 0.48
N GLY A 720 48.93 50.15 0.21
CA GLY A 720 47.73 49.34 0.40
C GLY A 720 46.74 49.37 -0.75
N ASN A 721 47.05 50.03 -1.89
CA ASN A 721 46.15 50.06 -3.06
C ASN A 721 46.43 48.88 -3.97
N PHE A 722 45.38 48.34 -4.57
CA PHE A 722 45.50 47.18 -5.45
C PHE A 722 45.97 47.61 -6.85
N MET A 723 46.94 46.86 -7.39
CA MET A 723 47.58 47.08 -8.68
C MET A 723 47.56 45.80 -9.52
N ILE A 724 47.77 45.91 -10.81
CA ILE A 724 48.04 44.78 -11.70
C ILE A 724 49.53 44.44 -11.77
N LYS A 725 49.86 43.21 -12.17
CA LYS A 725 51.28 42.75 -12.25
C LYS A 725 52.14 43.62 -13.14
N ASP A 726 51.59 44.22 -14.20
CA ASP A 726 52.37 45.04 -15.13
C ASP A 726 52.74 46.42 -14.57
N ASP A 727 52.02 46.92 -13.57
CA ASP A 727 52.24 48.25 -13.01
C ASP A 727 53.02 48.23 -11.70
N ILE A 728 53.25 47.02 -11.14
CA ILE A 728 53.93 46.90 -9.84
C ILE A 728 55.39 46.50 -9.98
N PHE A 729 56.23 46.92 -9.02
CA PHE A 729 57.68 46.66 -8.97
C PHE A 729 58.03 46.00 -7.63
N LEU A 730 59.10 45.21 -7.59
CA LEU A 730 59.60 44.65 -6.34
C LEU A 730 60.53 45.66 -5.63
N ASP A 731 60.38 45.68 -4.32
CA ASP A 731 61.28 46.48 -3.45
C ASP A 731 62.60 45.71 -3.19
N ASN A 732 63.62 46.06 -3.85
CA ASN A 732 64.94 45.47 -3.63
C ASN A 732 65.72 46.29 -2.57
N GLU A 733 65.33 46.10 -1.34
CA GLU A 733 65.92 46.66 -0.11
C GLU A 733 66.00 48.18 -0.11
N ILE A 734 64.98 48.87 -0.63
CA ILE A 734 64.90 50.32 -0.53
C ILE A 734 64.72 50.75 0.91
N ASP A 735 65.61 51.67 1.31
CA ASP A 735 65.58 52.20 2.69
C ASP A 735 64.35 53.06 2.93
N GLU A 736 63.67 52.86 4.06
CA GLU A 736 62.43 53.57 4.36
C GLU A 736 62.62 55.08 4.48
N THR A 737 63.75 55.49 4.98
CA THR A 737 64.13 56.98 5.03
C THR A 737 64.22 57.60 3.63
N LEU A 738 64.74 56.83 2.66
CA LEU A 738 64.82 57.28 1.28
C LEU A 738 63.40 57.27 0.61
N LYS A 739 62.56 56.36 0.96
CA LYS A 739 61.17 56.39 0.49
C LYS A 739 60.39 57.59 1.00
N GLU A 740 60.49 57.89 2.33
CA GLU A 740 59.91 59.09 2.93
C GLU A 740 60.38 60.36 2.24
N LEU A 741 61.71 60.45 1.99
CA LEU A 741 62.31 61.58 1.31
C LEU A 741 61.82 61.72 -0.14
N ALA A 742 61.65 60.61 -0.85
CA ALA A 742 61.11 60.60 -2.19
C ALA A 742 59.64 61.09 -2.22
N VAL A 743 58.82 60.71 -1.23
CA VAL A 743 57.45 61.24 -1.09
C VAL A 743 57.50 62.75 -0.87
N SER A 744 58.33 63.22 0.00
CA SER A 744 58.54 64.66 0.18
C SER A 744 59.08 65.37 -1.08
N ALA A 745 59.79 64.70 -1.94
CA ALA A 745 60.20 65.11 -3.25
C ALA A 745 59.12 65.08 -4.32
N GLY A 746 57.91 64.66 -4.01
CA GLY A 746 56.77 64.53 -4.91
C GLY A 746 56.69 63.21 -5.67
N TYR A 747 57.51 62.22 -5.29
CA TYR A 747 57.49 60.87 -5.90
C TYR A 747 57.15 59.79 -4.82
N ASP A 748 55.91 59.37 -4.80
CA ASP A 748 55.48 58.30 -3.90
C ASP A 748 55.83 56.92 -4.50
N ILE A 749 57.08 56.48 -4.29
CA ILE A 749 57.46 55.15 -4.79
C ILE A 749 56.69 54.00 -4.17
N LYS A 750 56.13 54.21 -2.97
CA LYS A 750 55.29 53.16 -2.30
C LYS A 750 54.09 52.84 -3.14
N ALA A 751 53.63 53.75 -3.99
CA ALA A 751 52.51 53.49 -4.91
C ALA A 751 52.88 52.48 -6.01
N ASP A 752 54.17 52.36 -6.36
CA ASP A 752 54.61 51.43 -7.39
C ASP A 752 55.16 50.12 -6.86
N LEU A 753 55.47 50.03 -5.56
CA LEU A 753 56.13 48.86 -4.97
C LEU A 753 55.14 47.86 -4.41
N LEU A 754 55.35 46.58 -4.72
CA LEU A 754 54.61 45.49 -4.05
C LEU A 754 54.90 45.52 -2.55
N ILE A 755 53.91 45.25 -1.73
CA ILE A 755 54.07 45.07 -0.28
C ILE A 755 55.08 43.93 -0.02
N ARG A 756 55.96 44.09 0.94
CA ARG A 756 57.08 43.17 1.17
C ARG A 756 56.71 41.77 1.60
N ASP A 757 55.53 41.62 2.20
CA ASP A 757 55.02 40.33 2.74
C ASP A 757 54.51 39.43 1.63
N ILE A 758 54.38 39.92 0.40
CA ILE A 758 53.90 39.13 -0.77
C ILE A 758 55.09 38.82 -1.68
N TYR A 759 55.32 37.52 -1.90
CA TYR A 759 56.32 37.07 -2.86
C TYR A 759 55.75 36.90 -4.24
N LEU A 760 56.36 37.55 -5.22
CA LEU A 760 56.01 37.41 -6.61
C LEU A 760 57.28 37.37 -7.46
N ASP A 761 57.42 36.38 -8.35
CA ASP A 761 58.57 36.30 -9.25
C ASP A 761 58.39 37.32 -10.40
N LEU A 762 59.19 38.35 -10.36
CA LEU A 762 59.25 39.39 -11.39
C LEU A 762 60.65 39.48 -11.94
N PRO A 763 60.83 39.78 -13.26
CA PRO A 763 62.14 39.93 -13.86
C PRO A 763 62.90 41.13 -13.24
N GLU A 764 64.24 41.09 -13.25
CA GLU A 764 65.12 42.16 -12.68
C GLU A 764 64.74 43.52 -13.17
N SER A 765 64.28 43.68 -14.42
CA SER A 765 63.78 44.94 -14.96
C SER A 765 62.59 45.57 -14.20
N ARG A 766 62.00 44.82 -13.34
CA ARG A 766 60.85 45.20 -12.47
C ARG A 766 61.25 45.34 -10.99
N TRP A 767 62.53 45.36 -10.73
CA TRP A 767 63.05 45.62 -9.37
C TRP A 767 63.45 47.05 -9.23
N LYS A 768 63.05 47.69 -8.16
CA LYS A 768 63.50 49.04 -7.82
C LYS A 768 64.36 48.99 -6.58
N ASN A 769 65.43 49.82 -6.63
CA ASN A 769 66.37 49.90 -5.53
C ASN A 769 66.65 51.41 -5.17
N ASN A 770 67.51 51.63 -4.22
CA ASN A 770 67.79 52.96 -3.73
C ASN A 770 68.34 53.95 -4.84
N ILE A 771 68.92 53.43 -5.91
CA ILE A 771 69.42 54.25 -7.05
C ILE A 771 68.24 54.83 -7.78
N ASP A 772 67.12 54.14 -7.87
CA ASP A 772 65.89 54.60 -8.57
C ASP A 772 65.27 55.85 -7.95
N LEU A 773 65.56 56.11 -6.69
CA LEU A 773 65.11 57.31 -5.95
C LEU A 773 66.06 58.49 -6.05
N SER A 774 67.28 58.20 -6.44
CA SER A 774 68.32 59.22 -6.36
C SER A 774 68.05 60.46 -7.20
N PRO A 775 67.51 60.39 -8.47
CA PRO A 775 67.22 61.54 -9.30
C PRO A 775 66.23 62.50 -8.61
N GLN A 776 65.17 61.96 -8.02
CA GLN A 776 64.10 62.75 -7.40
C GLN A 776 64.59 63.41 -6.14
N ILE A 777 65.36 62.71 -5.29
CA ILE A 777 65.91 63.23 -4.02
C ILE A 777 66.94 64.26 -4.36
N ILE A 778 67.80 64.02 -5.36
CA ILE A 778 68.82 65.04 -5.85
C ILE A 778 68.13 66.30 -6.38
N GLN A 779 67.04 66.12 -7.16
CA GLN A 779 66.27 67.25 -7.66
C GLN A 779 65.62 68.05 -6.52
N TYR A 780 65.02 67.32 -5.51
CA TYR A 780 64.41 67.92 -4.35
C TYR A 780 65.43 68.76 -3.53
N VAL A 781 66.61 68.22 -3.27
CA VAL A 781 67.68 68.93 -2.56
C VAL A 781 68.17 70.15 -3.40
N ASN A 782 68.37 69.98 -4.70
CA ASN A 782 68.84 71.04 -5.56
C ASN A 782 67.81 72.20 -5.69
N SER A 783 66.55 71.89 -5.67
CA SER A 783 65.45 72.88 -5.73
C SER A 783 65.32 73.70 -4.47
N ASN A 784 65.82 73.16 -3.30
CA ASN A 784 65.63 73.72 -1.97
C ASN A 784 66.89 74.07 -1.26
N ARG A 785 67.95 74.51 -2.00
CA ARG A 785 69.35 74.87 -1.54
C ARG A 785 69.41 75.90 -0.39
N SER A 786 68.46 76.38 0.19
CA SER A 786 68.46 77.23 1.39
C SER A 786 67.06 77.12 2.03
N PRO A 787 66.80 76.06 2.74
CA PRO A 787 65.49 75.76 3.10
C PRO A 787 64.99 76.76 4.16
N LYS A 788 63.78 77.32 3.90
CA LYS A 788 63.11 78.25 4.82
C LYS A 788 62.03 77.52 5.64
N GLU A 789 61.50 76.44 5.06
CA GLU A 789 60.44 75.65 5.68
C GLU A 789 61.03 74.61 6.65
N GLU A 790 60.42 74.45 7.80
CA GLU A 790 60.86 73.54 8.88
C GLU A 790 60.79 72.05 8.40
N GLU A 791 59.82 71.73 7.58
CA GLU A 791 59.65 70.35 7.02
C GLU A 791 60.88 70.04 6.07
N VAL A 792 61.28 70.94 5.20
CA VAL A 792 62.44 70.74 4.34
C VAL A 792 63.75 70.62 5.09
N ARG A 793 63.91 71.35 6.19
CA ARG A 793 65.06 71.23 7.11
C ARG A 793 65.03 69.85 7.80
N SER A 794 63.87 69.39 8.25
CA SER A 794 63.75 68.06 8.85
C SER A 794 64.16 66.98 7.82
N ASN A 795 63.69 67.07 6.61
CA ASN A 795 64.03 66.12 5.55
C ASN A 795 65.48 66.12 5.19
N PHE A 796 66.14 67.31 5.15
CA PHE A 796 67.61 67.42 4.96
C PHE A 796 68.35 66.77 6.14
N LYS A 797 67.92 66.95 7.33
CA LYS A 797 68.48 66.31 8.53
C LYS A 797 68.35 64.77 8.45
N LYS A 798 67.20 64.26 8.05
CA LYS A 798 66.96 62.82 7.84
C LYS A 798 67.94 62.26 6.79
N LEU A 799 68.10 62.97 5.61
CA LEU A 799 69.01 62.56 4.55
C LEU A 799 70.49 62.57 5.03
N LEU A 800 70.86 63.57 5.82
CA LEU A 800 72.21 63.63 6.35
C LEU A 800 72.52 62.52 7.39
N ILE A 801 71.59 62.22 8.24
CA ILE A 801 71.66 61.07 9.18
C ILE A 801 71.83 59.80 8.40
N TRP A 802 70.99 59.60 7.36
CA TRP A 802 71.04 58.40 6.53
C TRP A 802 72.40 58.29 5.78
N MET A 803 72.89 59.35 5.22
CA MET A 803 74.24 59.40 4.54
C MET A 803 75.37 59.10 5.49
N ARG A 804 75.24 59.48 6.79
CA ARG A 804 76.23 59.20 7.84
C ARG A 804 76.20 57.71 8.22
N ASP A 805 75.03 57.15 8.39
CA ASP A 805 74.84 55.77 8.84
C ASP A 805 75.11 54.73 7.72
N HIS A 806 75.05 55.20 6.45
CA HIS A 806 75.17 54.32 5.23
C HIS A 806 76.28 54.95 4.30
N GLU A 807 77.41 55.28 4.80
CA GLU A 807 78.46 56.11 4.07
C GLU A 807 78.86 55.55 2.71
N GLU A 808 79.07 54.22 2.55
CA GLU A 808 79.45 53.58 1.32
C GLU A 808 78.28 53.59 0.31
N LYS A 809 77.10 53.30 0.74
CA LYS A 809 75.89 53.37 -0.10
C LYS A 809 75.57 54.78 -0.48
N ALA A 810 75.80 55.76 0.38
CA ALA A 810 75.54 57.16 0.07
C ALA A 810 76.52 57.70 -1.01
N LYS A 811 77.79 57.25 -1.04
CA LYS A 811 78.73 57.56 -2.11
C LYS A 811 78.31 56.97 -3.45
N GLU A 812 77.75 55.83 -3.49
CA GLU A 812 77.26 55.13 -4.66
C GLU A 812 76.01 55.79 -5.24
N ILE A 813 74.97 55.97 -4.38
CA ILE A 813 73.62 56.40 -4.75
C ILE A 813 73.58 57.93 -5.01
N PHE A 814 74.32 58.71 -4.22
CA PHE A 814 74.33 60.18 -4.24
C PHE A 814 75.73 60.72 -4.42
N PRO A 815 76.58 60.33 -5.38
CA PRO A 815 77.97 60.66 -5.50
C PRO A 815 78.30 62.19 -5.45
N ASP A 816 77.52 63.00 -6.16
CA ASP A 816 77.63 64.38 -6.19
C ASP A 816 77.10 65.14 -4.98
N LEU A 817 75.91 64.65 -4.47
CA LEU A 817 75.30 65.19 -3.25
C LEU A 817 76.15 64.89 -1.98
N TYR A 818 76.73 63.69 -1.92
CA TYR A 818 77.63 63.33 -0.83
C TYR A 818 78.90 64.14 -0.79
N LYS A 819 79.55 64.46 -1.94
CA LYS A 819 80.66 65.33 -2.01
C LYS A 819 80.26 66.73 -1.58
N ASN A 820 79.06 67.20 -1.82
CA ASN A 820 78.60 68.55 -1.53
C ASN A 820 77.62 68.56 -0.31
N LYS A 821 77.70 67.54 0.58
CA LYS A 821 76.82 67.42 1.73
C LYS A 821 76.73 68.61 2.62
N HIS A 822 77.75 69.58 2.57
CA HIS A 822 77.70 70.78 3.31
C HIS A 822 76.55 71.73 2.99
N TYR A 823 75.79 71.49 1.85
CA TYR A 823 74.56 72.19 1.52
C TYR A 823 73.34 71.71 2.38
N LEU A 824 73.48 70.58 3.07
CA LEU A 824 72.46 70.02 3.95
C LEU A 824 72.68 70.48 5.38
N TYR A 825 73.79 71.19 5.74
CA TYR A 825 74.03 71.61 7.15
C TYR A 825 73.36 72.95 7.45
N ASP A 826 72.69 73.02 8.56
CA ASP A 826 72.27 74.25 9.27
C ASP A 826 73.12 74.40 10.50
N ASP A 827 73.75 75.61 10.74
CA ASP A 827 74.99 75.69 11.41
C ASP A 827 75.11 75.46 12.95
N GLU A 828 74.03 75.46 13.74
CA GLU A 828 74.22 75.39 15.19
C GLU A 828 73.65 74.14 15.90
N GLN A 829 72.47 73.61 15.46
CA GLN A 829 71.85 72.46 16.12
C GLN A 829 72.51 71.12 15.79
N ILE A 830 73.18 71.03 14.65
CA ILE A 830 73.82 69.78 14.18
C ILE A 830 75.07 69.48 15.00
N LEU A 831 75.79 70.50 15.47
CA LEU A 831 76.98 70.37 16.32
C LEU A 831 76.61 69.82 17.73
N ASP A 832 75.50 70.23 18.27
CA ASP A 832 74.98 69.72 19.58
C ASP A 832 74.42 68.31 19.53
N ASP A 833 73.68 67.98 18.44
CA ASP A 833 73.19 66.65 18.22
C ASP A 833 74.23 65.59 17.97
N ILE A 834 75.36 66.04 17.34
CA ILE A 834 76.50 65.18 17.12
C ILE A 834 77.20 64.88 18.46
N LYS A 835 77.30 65.84 19.39
CA LYS A 835 77.84 65.58 20.72
C LYS A 835 77.01 64.65 21.57
N HIS A 836 75.71 64.77 21.51
CA HIS A 836 74.75 63.84 22.20
C HIS A 836 74.80 62.44 21.59
N ALA A 837 74.88 62.30 20.31
CA ALA A 837 75.02 61.03 19.62
C ALA A 837 76.35 60.31 19.95
N ASP A 838 77.48 61.07 20.14
CA ASP A 838 78.73 60.46 20.52
C ASP A 838 78.68 59.97 22.00
N THR A 839 77.94 60.65 22.86
CA THR A 839 77.79 60.28 24.25
C THR A 839 76.96 58.99 24.35
N LEU A 840 75.87 58.88 23.53
CA LEU A 840 75.03 57.67 23.46
C LEU A 840 75.76 56.44 22.88
N LYS A 841 76.59 56.70 21.86
CA LYS A 841 77.47 55.70 21.23
C LYS A 841 78.57 55.20 22.26
N HIS A 842 79.02 56.06 23.10
CA HIS A 842 80.01 55.72 24.19
C HIS A 842 79.33 54.80 25.23
N LEU A 843 78.03 55.06 25.62
CA LEU A 843 77.27 54.21 26.55
C LEU A 843 76.97 52.88 25.88
N MET A 844 76.54 52.84 24.65
CA MET A 844 76.29 51.60 23.92
C MET A 844 77.55 50.71 23.78
N ARG A 845 78.67 51.26 23.54
CA ARG A 845 79.98 50.54 23.57
C ARG A 845 80.35 50.01 24.98
N LYS A 846 80.05 50.78 25.98
CA LYS A 846 80.38 50.39 27.41
C LYS A 846 79.51 49.20 27.83
N PHE A 847 78.30 49.04 27.34
CA PHE A 847 77.40 47.95 27.62
C PHE A 847 77.32 46.88 26.53
N ASN A 848 78.14 47.04 25.45
CA ASN A 848 78.29 46.12 24.34
C ASN A 848 76.95 45.79 23.64
N VAL A 849 76.07 46.77 23.50
CA VAL A 849 74.79 46.66 22.81
C VAL A 849 74.86 47.44 21.54
N SER A 850 74.14 46.92 20.48
CA SER A 850 74.24 47.42 19.12
C SER A 850 73.18 48.48 18.75
N SER A 851 72.15 48.71 19.59
CA SER A 851 71.14 49.76 19.40
C SER A 851 70.59 50.29 20.75
N PRO A 852 70.01 51.52 20.80
CA PRO A 852 69.38 52.08 21.99
C PRO A 852 68.23 51.21 22.56
N GLU A 853 67.47 50.59 21.69
CA GLU A 853 66.31 49.69 22.07
C GLU A 853 66.84 48.46 22.80
N LYS A 854 67.99 47.90 22.40
CA LYS A 854 68.68 46.81 23.08
C LYS A 854 69.21 47.18 24.44
N LEU A 855 69.48 48.41 24.67
CA LEU A 855 69.88 48.95 25.97
C LEU A 855 68.69 49.01 26.91
N GLU A 856 67.48 49.33 26.37
CA GLU A 856 66.22 49.33 27.09
C GLU A 856 65.74 47.90 27.40
N GLU A 857 65.86 46.96 26.47
CA GLU A 857 65.55 45.54 26.67
C GLU A 857 66.44 44.94 27.81
N LEU A 858 67.69 45.22 27.89
CA LEU A 858 68.65 44.79 28.93
C LEU A 858 68.22 45.27 30.29
N ILE A 859 67.55 46.42 30.37
CA ILE A 859 67.02 46.97 31.64
C ILE A 859 65.74 46.28 32.02
N ALA A 860 64.90 45.83 31.04
CA ALA A 860 63.65 45.13 31.23
C ALA A 860 63.81 43.63 31.56
N GLU A 861 64.81 42.95 30.96
CA GLU A 861 65.09 41.52 31.19
C GLU A 861 65.60 41.19 32.63
N SER A 862 66.04 42.19 33.39
CA SER A 862 66.48 42.01 34.79
C SER A 862 65.30 41.74 35.75
N GLN A 863 64.06 41.76 35.33
CA GLN A 863 62.88 41.73 36.19
C GLN A 863 61.95 40.51 36.05
N MET A 864 62.22 39.48 35.24
CA MET A 864 61.38 38.29 35.18
C MET A 864 62.11 36.98 35.47
N HIS A 865 61.71 36.34 36.52
CA HIS A 865 62.09 34.97 36.90
C HIS A 865 60.91 34.03 36.91
N TYR A 866 61.11 32.80 36.40
CA TYR A 866 60.57 31.49 36.68
C TYR A 866 59.05 31.19 36.58
N VAL A 867 58.70 30.20 35.76
CA VAL A 867 57.65 29.15 36.07
C VAL A 867 58.04 27.81 35.43
N GLU A 868 57.83 26.74 36.22
CA GLU A 868 58.14 25.33 35.97
C GLU A 868 57.09 24.63 35.04
N LYS A 869 57.53 23.59 34.36
CA LYS A 869 56.67 22.61 33.63
C LYS A 869 56.12 21.57 34.60
N CYS A 870 54.80 21.25 34.42
CA CYS A 870 54.18 20.03 34.94
C CYS A 870 53.57 19.22 33.78
N ASP A 871 53.83 17.91 33.70
CA ASP A 871 53.19 16.92 32.90
C ASP A 871 51.87 16.52 33.55
N GLU A 872 50.72 16.82 32.93
CA GLU A 872 49.42 16.26 33.30
C GLU A 872 48.93 15.32 32.23
N ARG A 873 48.54 14.09 32.66
CA ARG A 873 47.78 13.14 31.83
C ARG A 873 46.38 13.67 31.64
N ILE A 874 45.94 13.80 30.40
CA ILE A 874 44.58 14.23 30.04
C ILE A 874 43.67 12.98 30.11
N GLU A 875 42.68 12.99 31.02
CA GLU A 875 41.58 12.02 30.98
C GLU A 875 40.58 12.44 29.88
N LEU A 876 40.16 11.48 29.03
CA LEU A 876 39.14 11.69 28.02
C LEU A 876 37.76 11.87 28.66
N THR A 877 37.50 13.10 29.10
CA THR A 877 36.18 13.52 29.56
C THR A 877 35.39 14.12 28.38
N GLN A 878 34.06 14.21 28.48
CA GLN A 878 33.21 14.78 27.47
C GLN A 878 33.58 16.24 27.10
N ASP A 879 34.07 16.99 28.12
CA ASP A 879 34.55 18.37 27.92
C ASP A 879 35.87 18.42 27.14
N VAL A 880 36.75 17.46 27.32
CA VAL A 880 38.00 17.34 26.58
C VAL A 880 37.74 16.93 25.13
N LEU A 881 36.78 16.02 24.90
CA LEU A 881 36.40 15.60 23.55
C LEU A 881 35.79 16.76 22.73
N LEU A 882 34.94 17.60 23.35
CA LEU A 882 34.41 18.82 22.75
C LEU A 882 35.51 19.84 22.43
N GLN A 883 36.51 20.02 23.32
CA GLN A 883 37.66 20.90 23.06
C GLN A 883 38.55 20.40 21.92
N LEU A 884 38.58 19.09 21.70
CA LEU A 884 39.33 18.44 20.62
C LEU A 884 38.55 18.37 19.30
N GLY A 885 37.34 18.86 19.28
CA GLY A 885 36.51 18.93 18.06
C GLY A 885 35.71 17.67 17.78
N ILE A 886 35.60 16.77 18.76
CA ILE A 886 34.65 15.63 18.70
C ILE A 886 33.35 16.12 19.36
N ASP A 887 32.43 16.58 18.57
CA ASP A 887 31.25 17.35 18.98
C ASP A 887 29.98 16.50 19.20
N SER A 888 30.07 15.19 18.90
CA SER A 888 28.93 14.28 19.08
C SER A 888 29.39 12.88 19.52
N GLU A 889 28.46 12.17 20.14
CA GLU A 889 28.66 10.75 20.47
C GLU A 889 28.86 9.91 19.19
N GLU A 890 28.25 10.31 18.07
CA GLU A 890 28.41 9.66 16.77
C GLU A 890 29.81 9.86 16.21
N ALA A 891 30.37 11.05 16.35
CA ALA A 891 31.75 11.32 15.94
C ALA A 891 32.76 10.50 16.76
N LEU A 892 32.52 10.32 18.08
CA LEU A 892 33.33 9.46 18.92
C LEU A 892 33.20 7.98 18.52
N ASP A 893 31.98 7.50 18.29
CA ASP A 893 31.72 6.13 17.86
C ASP A 893 32.38 5.84 16.51
N ILE A 894 32.32 6.78 15.57
CA ILE A 894 32.98 6.66 14.25
C ILE A 894 34.49 6.64 14.42
N ALA A 895 35.07 7.47 15.31
CA ALA A 895 36.49 7.47 15.59
C ALA A 895 36.97 6.15 16.20
N PHE A 896 36.16 5.52 17.05
CA PHE A 896 36.44 4.20 17.62
C PHE A 896 36.32 3.06 16.60
N ASN A 897 35.46 3.21 15.57
CA ASN A 897 35.11 2.14 14.64
C ASN A 897 35.85 2.22 13.30
N ASN A 898 36.10 3.39 12.80
CA ASN A 898 36.67 3.61 11.47
C ASN A 898 37.60 4.82 11.44
N THR A 899 38.89 4.58 11.35
CA THR A 899 39.92 5.61 11.34
C THR A 899 39.92 6.53 10.12
N GLU A 900 39.37 6.08 8.99
CA GLU A 900 39.19 6.94 7.80
C GLU A 900 38.10 7.99 8.01
N PHE A 901 37.03 7.65 8.72
CA PHE A 901 35.96 8.58 9.07
C PHE A 901 36.30 9.49 10.26
N ALA A 902 37.21 9.06 11.13
CA ALA A 902 37.65 9.88 12.28
C ALA A 902 38.19 11.24 11.84
N ASN A 903 38.94 11.31 10.73
CA ASN A 903 39.47 12.56 10.17
C ASN A 903 38.39 13.56 9.76
N LYS A 904 37.18 13.12 9.49
CA LYS A 904 36.06 13.97 9.08
C LYS A 904 35.44 14.72 10.27
N TYR A 905 35.51 14.14 11.45
CA TYR A 905 34.82 14.63 12.66
C TYR A 905 35.79 15.21 13.72
N ILE A 906 37.09 14.93 13.60
CA ILE A 906 38.13 15.47 14.50
C ILE A 906 38.78 16.66 13.80
N ARG A 907 38.77 17.84 14.46
CA ARG A 907 39.42 19.04 13.91
C ARG A 907 40.93 18.88 13.99
N THR A 908 41.63 19.22 12.91
CA THR A 908 43.07 19.10 12.79
C THR A 908 43.79 20.25 13.53
N SER A 909 44.16 20.03 14.78
CA SER A 909 45.14 20.81 15.52
C SER A 909 46.24 19.88 16.08
N LYS A 910 47.33 20.44 16.54
CA LYS A 910 48.43 19.62 17.15
C LYS A 910 47.96 18.74 18.33
N HIS A 911 46.92 19.17 19.05
CA HIS A 911 46.29 18.40 20.12
C HIS A 911 45.39 17.27 19.60
N ASP A 912 44.78 17.47 18.40
CA ASP A 912 43.89 16.48 17.81
C ASP A 912 44.63 15.23 17.34
N THR A 913 45.89 15.37 16.92
CA THR A 913 46.69 14.24 16.43
C THR A 913 46.98 13.24 17.55
N ASP A 914 47.28 13.72 18.77
CA ASP A 914 47.55 12.84 19.93
C ASP A 914 46.28 12.11 20.37
N THR A 915 45.10 12.76 20.28
CA THR A 915 43.80 12.14 20.59
C THR A 915 43.38 11.12 19.55
N TYR A 916 43.60 11.42 18.28
CA TYR A 916 43.34 10.49 17.18
C TYR A 916 44.22 9.23 17.31
N GLU A 917 45.51 9.38 17.63
CA GLU A 917 46.39 8.24 17.87
C GLU A 917 45.93 7.42 19.10
N TYR A 918 45.42 8.08 20.14
CA TYR A 918 44.86 7.41 21.31
C TYR A 918 43.59 6.62 20.98
N VAL A 919 42.63 7.23 20.28
CA VAL A 919 41.40 6.54 19.83
C VAL A 919 41.73 5.36 18.93
N ARG A 920 42.66 5.55 18.00
CA ARG A 920 43.15 4.49 17.11
C ARG A 920 43.82 3.35 17.93
N SER A 921 44.54 3.67 18.96
CA SER A 921 45.17 2.67 19.83
C SER A 921 44.16 1.81 20.57
N ILE A 922 43.05 2.40 21.02
CA ILE A 922 41.94 1.65 21.66
C ILE A 922 41.28 0.67 20.67
N LEU A 923 40.98 1.13 19.45
CA LEU A 923 40.41 0.27 18.38
C LEU A 923 41.35 -0.90 18.07
N GLU A 924 42.62 -0.63 17.83
CA GLU A 924 43.61 -1.67 17.50
C GLU A 924 43.83 -2.63 18.71
N ARG A 925 43.87 -2.10 19.92
CA ARG A 925 43.96 -2.91 21.16
C ARG A 925 42.77 -3.86 21.26
N SER A 926 41.53 -3.34 21.15
CA SER A 926 40.31 -4.14 21.25
C SER A 926 40.25 -5.22 20.18
N LYS A 927 40.49 -4.86 18.94
CA LYS A 927 40.56 -5.77 17.80
C LYS A 927 41.59 -6.90 18.07
N ASN A 928 42.82 -6.54 18.43
CA ASN A 928 43.90 -7.50 18.61
C ASN A 928 43.65 -8.42 19.81
N ASN A 929 43.10 -7.89 20.89
CA ASN A 929 42.78 -8.66 22.09
C ASN A 929 41.65 -9.68 21.81
N ILE A 930 40.60 -9.25 21.10
CA ILE A 930 39.49 -10.14 20.74
C ILE A 930 39.97 -11.24 19.80
N LEU A 931 40.68 -10.89 18.74
CA LEU A 931 41.19 -11.87 17.79
C LEU A 931 42.18 -12.85 18.47
N SER A 932 43.11 -12.37 19.27
CA SER A 932 44.03 -13.22 20.02
C SER A 932 43.36 -14.12 21.06
N TYR A 933 42.21 -13.68 21.59
CA TYR A 933 41.41 -14.48 22.51
C TYR A 933 40.66 -15.61 21.76
N LEU A 934 40.10 -15.31 20.55
CA LEU A 934 39.43 -16.27 19.74
C LEU A 934 40.39 -17.31 19.12
N ASP A 935 41.57 -16.91 18.73
CA ASP A 935 42.63 -17.79 18.19
C ASP A 935 43.03 -18.91 19.16
N ARG A 936 42.81 -18.73 20.46
CA ARG A 936 43.07 -19.73 21.48
C ARG A 936 41.95 -20.74 21.70
N ARG A 937 40.84 -20.59 20.98
CA ARG A 937 39.65 -21.42 21.14
C ARG A 937 39.48 -22.32 19.92
N GLU A 938 39.43 -23.62 20.10
CA GLU A 938 39.32 -24.64 19.03
C GLU A 938 38.08 -24.50 18.13
N GLU A 939 37.02 -23.81 18.65
CA GLU A 939 35.77 -23.59 17.91
C GLU A 939 35.86 -22.47 16.86
N TYR A 940 36.89 -21.59 16.93
CA TYR A 940 37.08 -20.48 16.00
C TYR A 940 38.32 -20.67 15.14
N ASP A 941 38.17 -20.43 13.85
CA ASP A 941 39.28 -20.42 12.87
C ASP A 941 39.37 -19.03 12.23
N ILE A 942 40.44 -18.33 12.57
CA ILE A 942 40.70 -16.96 12.08
C ILE A 942 41.82 -16.93 11.01
N THR A 943 42.31 -18.07 10.56
CA THR A 943 43.41 -18.15 9.60
C THR A 943 43.04 -17.57 8.23
N ASP A 944 41.80 -17.76 7.77
CA ASP A 944 41.24 -17.23 6.53
C ASP A 944 40.34 -16.00 6.75
N MET A 945 40.58 -15.21 7.81
CA MET A 945 39.77 -14.05 8.17
C MET A 945 39.74 -13.02 7.04
N ARG A 946 38.53 -12.53 6.74
CA ARG A 946 38.30 -11.43 5.80
C ARG A 946 37.76 -10.22 6.56
N SER A 947 38.41 -9.08 6.41
CA SER A 947 37.93 -7.81 6.99
C SER A 947 36.86 -7.22 6.06
N ILE A 948 35.70 -6.89 6.61
CA ILE A 948 34.62 -6.21 5.90
C ILE A 948 34.62 -4.72 6.28
N ALA A 949 34.86 -4.42 7.55
CA ALA A 949 35.07 -3.08 8.08
C ALA A 949 36.12 -3.14 9.19
N ASN A 950 36.54 -1.99 9.74
CA ASN A 950 37.58 -1.97 10.78
C ASN A 950 37.27 -2.83 12.01
N THR A 951 36.01 -3.09 12.27
CA THR A 951 35.54 -3.84 13.43
C THR A 951 34.60 -4.99 13.08
N ILE A 952 34.46 -5.31 11.79
CA ILE A 952 33.65 -6.44 11.31
C ILE A 952 34.52 -7.36 10.45
N PHE A 953 34.52 -8.63 10.79
CA PHE A 953 35.29 -9.66 10.12
C PHE A 953 34.41 -10.86 9.80
N ILE A 954 34.71 -11.55 8.71
CA ILE A 954 34.20 -12.89 8.46
C ILE A 954 35.24 -13.87 8.97
N ILE A 955 34.85 -14.73 9.88
CA ILE A 955 35.66 -15.81 10.45
C ILE A 955 34.88 -17.13 10.35
N LYS A 956 35.52 -18.26 10.63
CA LYS A 956 34.86 -19.55 10.71
C LYS A 956 34.66 -19.95 12.16
N LYS A 957 33.46 -20.41 12.50
CA LYS A 957 33.14 -21.05 13.76
C LYS A 957 32.54 -22.44 13.51
N ASP A 958 33.11 -23.49 14.09
CA ASP A 958 32.70 -24.87 13.85
C ASP A 958 32.59 -25.20 12.33
N GLY A 959 33.50 -24.62 11.52
CA GLY A 959 33.53 -24.79 10.06
C GLY A 959 32.52 -24.00 9.25
N LYS A 960 31.70 -23.16 9.87
CA LYS A 960 30.74 -22.24 9.23
C LYS A 960 31.23 -20.81 9.30
N GLU A 961 31.05 -20.06 8.22
CA GLU A 961 31.33 -18.63 8.20
C GLU A 961 30.31 -17.86 9.03
N ILE A 962 30.81 -16.94 9.87
CA ILE A 962 30.02 -16.02 10.69
C ILE A 962 30.60 -14.61 10.62
N PHE A 963 29.78 -13.59 10.86
CA PHE A 963 30.28 -12.24 11.11
C PHE A 963 30.74 -12.09 12.56
N LEU A 964 31.95 -11.62 12.74
CA LEU A 964 32.50 -11.22 14.03
C LEU A 964 32.48 -9.71 14.14
N LEU A 965 31.75 -9.19 15.11
CA LEU A 965 31.75 -7.78 15.47
C LEU A 965 32.65 -7.58 16.69
N ALA A 966 33.81 -6.94 16.51
CA ALA A 966 34.74 -6.64 17.58
C ALA A 966 34.58 -5.20 18.04
N ARG A 967 34.19 -4.96 19.31
CA ARG A 967 33.85 -3.63 19.83
C ARG A 967 34.64 -3.28 21.08
N PRO A 968 35.18 -2.07 21.17
CA PRO A 968 35.64 -1.53 22.46
C PRO A 968 34.46 -1.07 23.31
N SER A 969 34.68 -1.04 24.63
CA SER A 969 33.77 -0.42 25.58
C SER A 969 34.56 0.20 26.74
N ASP A 970 34.70 1.50 26.67
CA ASP A 970 35.33 2.26 27.78
C ASP A 970 34.30 2.94 28.70
N GLY A 971 33.07 3.12 28.27
CA GLY A 971 32.02 3.82 29.05
C GLY A 971 30.94 2.95 29.68
N GLY A 972 31.06 1.62 29.59
CA GLY A 972 30.03 0.68 30.08
C GLY A 972 28.84 0.49 29.14
N GLU A 973 28.97 0.95 27.91
CA GLU A 973 28.02 0.71 26.80
C GLU A 973 28.79 0.19 25.60
N VAL A 974 28.11 -0.56 24.76
CA VAL A 974 28.62 -0.98 23.46
C VAL A 974 27.58 -0.71 22.37
N ARG A 975 28.02 -0.18 21.26
CA ARG A 975 27.17 0.00 20.07
C ARG A 975 27.25 -1.23 19.19
N ILE A 976 26.10 -1.77 18.81
CA ILE A 976 26.03 -3.00 17.99
C ILE A 976 26.32 -2.68 16.54
N PHE A 977 25.65 -1.67 15.99
CA PHE A 977 25.78 -1.26 14.60
C PHE A 977 26.12 0.20 14.51
N TYR A 978 27.08 0.53 13.64
CA TYR A 978 27.34 1.88 13.19
C TYR A 978 26.52 2.12 11.91
N GLU A 979 26.17 3.35 11.61
CA GLU A 979 25.32 3.65 10.44
C GLU A 979 25.88 3.08 9.13
N THR A 980 27.19 3.15 8.96
CA THR A 980 27.91 2.60 7.78
C THR A 980 27.97 1.08 7.71
N GLU A 981 27.55 0.38 8.75
CA GLU A 981 27.65 -1.09 8.87
C GLU A 981 26.28 -1.76 8.93
N LYS A 982 25.19 -1.00 9.09
CA LYS A 982 23.82 -1.54 9.20
C LYS A 982 23.46 -2.45 8.03
N ASP A 983 23.83 -2.03 6.82
CA ASP A 983 23.48 -2.73 5.60
C ASP A 983 24.29 -4.04 5.39
N LEU A 984 25.46 -4.16 6.03
CA LEU A 984 26.32 -5.34 5.94
C LEU A 984 25.78 -6.55 6.72
N LEU A 985 24.85 -6.35 7.65
CA LEU A 985 24.35 -7.38 8.56
C LEU A 985 22.94 -7.88 8.23
N ASP A 986 22.32 -7.37 7.17
CA ASP A 986 21.04 -7.87 6.63
C ASP A 986 21.17 -9.18 5.82
N TYR A 987 22.40 -9.72 5.72
CA TYR A 987 22.65 -10.99 5.06
C TYR A 987 22.38 -12.19 5.98
N SER A 988 22.06 -13.31 5.39
CA SER A 988 21.64 -14.56 6.03
C SER A 988 22.70 -15.29 6.87
N MET A 989 23.85 -14.69 7.17
CA MET A 989 24.90 -15.25 7.98
C MET A 989 24.67 -14.97 9.48
N ASP A 990 25.02 -15.93 10.30
CA ASP A 990 25.04 -15.74 11.74
C ASP A 990 26.15 -14.76 12.14
N TRP A 991 25.93 -13.99 13.22
CA TRP A 991 26.89 -13.02 13.71
C TRP A 991 27.09 -13.11 15.22
N GLU A 992 28.26 -12.72 15.69
CA GLU A 992 28.60 -12.65 17.09
C GLU A 992 29.23 -11.32 17.45
N LEU A 993 28.75 -10.73 18.57
CA LEU A 993 29.31 -9.51 19.13
C LEU A 993 30.27 -9.86 20.27
N TRP A 994 31.52 -9.43 20.13
CA TRP A 994 32.53 -9.52 21.15
C TRP A 994 32.98 -8.14 21.60
N VAL A 995 33.11 -7.97 22.93
CA VAL A 995 33.40 -6.68 23.52
C VAL A 995 34.64 -6.78 24.41
N GLU A 996 35.52 -5.79 24.30
CA GLU A 996 36.76 -5.66 25.06
C GLU A 996 36.80 -4.29 25.76
N ASP A 997 37.01 -4.27 27.08
CA ASP A 997 36.97 -3.06 27.93
C ASP A 997 38.35 -2.61 28.44
N GLY A 998 39.42 -3.20 27.95
CA GLY A 998 40.80 -2.91 28.35
C GLY A 998 41.22 -3.42 29.76
N LYS A 999 40.31 -4.06 30.48
CA LYS A 999 40.55 -4.50 31.89
C LYS A 999 40.29 -5.98 32.08
N ASN A 1000 39.30 -6.54 31.39
CA ASN A 1000 38.87 -7.93 31.52
C ASN A 1000 39.15 -8.70 30.25
N GLU A 1001 39.00 -10.03 30.28
CA GLU A 1001 39.01 -10.84 29.06
C GLU A 1001 37.84 -10.45 28.14
N PRO A 1002 38.02 -10.52 26.81
CA PRO A 1002 36.94 -10.24 25.86
C PRO A 1002 35.71 -11.10 26.14
N GLN A 1003 34.55 -10.46 26.11
CA GLN A 1003 33.26 -11.09 26.41
C GLN A 1003 32.37 -11.15 25.17
N LYS A 1004 31.75 -12.33 24.95
CA LYS A 1004 30.69 -12.48 23.96
C LYS A 1004 29.38 -12.03 24.56
N ILE A 1005 28.69 -11.12 23.86
CA ILE A 1005 27.38 -10.69 24.25
C ILE A 1005 26.33 -11.49 23.44
N THR A 1006 25.46 -12.22 24.14
CA THR A 1006 24.44 -13.06 23.54
C THR A 1006 23.14 -12.29 23.46
N PHE A 1007 22.64 -12.08 22.25
CA PHE A 1007 21.38 -11.40 22.01
C PHE A 1007 20.28 -12.39 21.65
N GLY A 1008 19.11 -12.27 22.30
CA GLY A 1008 17.90 -12.91 21.81
C GLY A 1008 17.37 -12.26 20.53
N LYS A 1009 16.47 -12.91 19.85
CA LYS A 1009 15.82 -12.41 18.61
C LYS A 1009 15.20 -11.00 18.70
N ILE A 1010 14.98 -10.50 19.91
CA ILE A 1010 14.33 -9.23 20.23
C ILE A 1010 15.13 -8.02 19.72
N ILE A 1011 16.44 -8.09 19.68
CA ILE A 1011 17.28 -6.95 19.27
C ILE A 1011 17.22 -6.67 17.78
N LYS A 1012 17.10 -7.70 16.95
CA LYS A 1012 16.86 -7.54 15.51
C LYS A 1012 15.53 -6.85 15.20
N LEU A 1013 14.54 -6.93 16.10
CA LEU A 1013 13.20 -6.39 15.92
C LEU A 1013 13.02 -4.97 16.48
N THR A 1014 13.84 -4.54 17.43
CA THR A 1014 13.67 -3.27 18.16
C THR A 1014 14.56 -2.12 17.69
N GLY A 1015 15.50 -2.37 16.76
CA GLY A 1015 16.43 -1.36 16.29
C GLY A 1015 17.41 -0.82 17.35
N LEU A 1016 17.56 -1.52 18.49
CA LEU A 1016 18.53 -1.18 19.51
C LEU A 1016 19.96 -1.34 18.96
N ASN A 1017 20.69 -0.25 18.88
CA ASN A 1017 22.06 -0.22 18.40
C ASN A 1017 23.10 0.00 19.52
N ARG A 1018 22.66 0.19 20.78
CA ARG A 1018 23.50 0.35 21.98
C ARG A 1018 23.02 -0.56 23.11
N ILE A 1019 23.95 -1.16 23.82
CA ILE A 1019 23.70 -2.03 24.97
C ILE A 1019 24.50 -1.55 26.17
N PRO A 1020 23.84 -1.24 27.32
CA PRO A 1020 24.55 -0.96 28.56
C PRO A 1020 25.12 -2.28 29.14
N LEU A 1021 26.39 -2.28 29.49
CA LEU A 1021 27.07 -3.43 30.08
C LEU A 1021 26.84 -3.55 31.61
N LYS A 1022 26.24 -2.56 32.24
CA LYS A 1022 25.88 -2.60 33.67
C LYS A 1022 24.58 -3.37 33.86
N GLY A 1023 24.67 -4.59 34.33
CA GLY A 1023 23.55 -5.44 34.69
C GLY A 1023 23.43 -6.74 33.87
N MET A 1024 24.46 -7.09 33.11
CA MET A 1024 24.62 -8.44 32.53
C MET A 1024 25.42 -9.36 33.42
#